data_f619a6bf35f9e37fa20aae3a1000605b
#
_entry.id   f619a6bf35f9e37fa20aae3a1000605b
#
_cell.length_a   1.000
_cell.length_b   1.000
_cell.length_c   1.000
_cell.angle_alpha   90.00
_cell.angle_beta   90.00
_cell.angle_gamma   90.00
#
_symmetry.space_group_name_H-M   'P 1'
#
loop_
_entity.id
_entity.type
_entity.pdbx_description
1 polymer ?
#
loop_
_entity_poly.entity_id
_entity_poly.type
_entity_poly.pdbx_seq_one_letter_code
_entity_poly.pdbx_strand_id
1 'polypeptide(L)'
;KNCIYTNEKKWYYIVMKTGGIIMPRKKISMDGNTAAAHVSYAFTEVAGIYPITPSSVMAENADKWAADGRKNIFGQEVKVVEMQSEAGAAGTVHGSLAAGALTTTYTASQGLLLMIPNMYKIAGELLPGVIHCSARTLATHALSIFGDHSDVMACRQTGFAMLCSGNVQEVMDLGAVAHLSAIKGRVPFLHFFDGFRTSHEIQKVEVWDYADLEEMLDMDAVEKFRNHALNPEHPVLRGTAQNPDIFFQAREASNSYYNAIPAIVEEYLDKINAKIGSDYKLFNYYGAPDADKVIIAMGSVCDTIEETIDYLNAGGQKLGLLKVRLYRPFAIDRFIAALPDTVKKIAVLDRTKEPGAIGEPLYLDVVNAVRNTRFNDCIIVGGRYGLGSKDTTPAAIIATYKNLDAAKPVNGFTISINDDVTNLSLPIEIAPNTTPKGTVSCKFWGLGSDGTVGANKNSIKIIGDHTDKYIQAYFAYDSKKSGGVTISHLRFGDKPIRSTYYVTHANFVACHNPSYINSYDITEDIAEGGTFLLNCQWSPEELDEKLPAKLKRDLAKKRVNFYIVDAISIAKKIGLGGRTNTVLQSAFFKLANIIPEADAIKYMKEAAYKSFYKKGEAVVNMNYAAIEAGATASVKVEIPAEWAYATDVVVDKKYEGRAEVVDFVKNILEPV
;
A
#
# COMPACT_ATOMS: atom_id res chain seq x y z
N LYS A 1 21.98 35.29 -12.11
CA LYS A 1 23.19 34.57 -12.53
C LYS A 1 24.26 34.78 -11.49
N ASN A 2 24.40 33.89 -10.52
CA ASN A 2 25.66 33.70 -9.80
C ASN A 2 25.67 32.23 -9.35
N CYS A 3 26.45 31.42 -10.09
CA CYS A 3 26.81 30.07 -9.68
C CYS A 3 28.03 30.19 -8.78
N ILE A 4 27.95 29.73 -7.54
CA ILE A 4 29.12 29.47 -6.71
C ILE A 4 29.36 27.97 -6.75
N TYR A 5 30.46 27.56 -7.37
CA TYR A 5 30.97 26.20 -7.35
C TYR A 5 31.72 25.97 -6.04
N THR A 6 31.25 25.01 -5.23
CA THR A 6 32.10 24.33 -4.27
C THR A 6 32.03 22.82 -4.54
N ASN A 7 33.19 22.19 -4.65
CA ASN A 7 33.34 20.76 -4.90
C ASN A 7 32.58 19.92 -3.87
N GLU A 8 31.94 18.83 -4.35
CA GLU A 8 31.29 17.74 -3.63
C GLU A 8 29.84 17.96 -3.15
N LYS A 9 28.92 18.32 -4.05
CA LYS A 9 27.52 17.86 -4.11
C LYS A 9 26.80 18.65 -5.18
N LYS A 10 26.37 18.01 -6.26
CA LYS A 10 25.51 18.64 -7.28
C LYS A 10 24.13 18.89 -6.67
N TRP A 11 23.78 20.14 -6.42
CA TRP A 11 22.43 20.59 -6.07
C TRP A 11 21.71 21.00 -7.36
N TYR A 12 20.56 20.40 -7.65
CA TYR A 12 19.67 20.84 -8.72
C TYR A 12 18.62 21.77 -8.13
N TYR A 13 18.57 23.01 -8.63
CA TYR A 13 17.50 23.94 -8.30
C TYR A 13 16.44 23.91 -9.40
N ILE A 14 15.19 23.69 -9.03
CA ILE A 14 14.04 23.89 -9.90
C ILE A 14 13.50 25.29 -9.63
N VAL A 15 13.61 26.18 -10.61
CA VAL A 15 12.99 27.52 -10.54
C VAL A 15 11.57 27.42 -11.07
N MET A 16 10.60 27.49 -10.19
CA MET A 16 9.21 27.62 -10.57
C MET A 16 8.85 29.08 -10.87
N LYS A 17 7.82 29.33 -11.70
CA LYS A 17 7.38 30.66 -12.15
C LYS A 17 6.94 31.62 -11.01
N THR A 18 6.95 31.20 -9.76
CA THR A 18 6.54 31.96 -8.57
C THR A 18 7.70 32.48 -7.71
N GLY A 19 8.95 32.36 -8.14
CA GLY A 19 10.09 33.03 -7.50
C GLY A 19 10.62 32.46 -6.18
N GLY A 20 10.13 31.31 -5.72
CA GLY A 20 10.66 30.62 -4.52
C GLY A 20 11.70 29.55 -4.89
N ILE A 21 12.76 29.43 -4.07
CA ILE A 21 13.74 28.33 -4.18
C ILE A 21 13.17 27.16 -3.36
N ILE A 22 12.71 26.10 -4.04
CA ILE A 22 12.33 24.84 -3.36
C ILE A 22 13.63 24.08 -3.06
N MET A 23 13.99 23.96 -1.78
CA MET A 23 15.10 23.10 -1.35
C MET A 23 14.68 21.63 -1.50
N PRO A 24 15.48 20.76 -2.12
CA PRO A 24 15.12 19.35 -2.25
C PRO A 24 15.05 18.71 -0.86
N ARG A 25 13.90 18.14 -0.54
CA ARG A 25 13.68 17.41 0.71
C ARG A 25 14.39 16.07 0.70
N LYS A 26 14.68 15.57 1.89
CA LYS A 26 15.28 14.24 2.05
C LYS A 26 14.33 13.17 1.50
N LYS A 27 14.87 12.28 0.64
CA LYS A 27 14.17 11.10 0.15
C LYS A 27 14.63 9.88 0.93
N ILE A 28 13.67 9.09 1.40
CA ILE A 28 13.93 7.86 2.18
C ILE A 28 13.02 6.74 1.67
N SER A 29 13.56 5.53 1.60
CA SER A 29 12.78 4.33 1.29
C SER A 29 12.07 3.82 2.53
N MET A 30 10.72 3.89 2.55
CA MET A 30 9.90 3.46 3.67
C MET A 30 8.55 2.90 3.22
N ASP A 31 7.85 2.26 4.15
CA ASP A 31 6.47 1.79 3.94
C ASP A 31 5.42 2.82 4.41
N GLY A 32 4.16 2.58 4.03
CA GLY A 32 3.06 3.48 4.33
C GLY A 32 2.80 3.64 5.83
N ASN A 33 2.92 2.58 6.62
CA ASN A 33 2.79 2.68 8.08
C ASN A 33 3.87 3.57 8.68
N THR A 34 5.11 3.45 8.23
CA THR A 34 6.22 4.30 8.69
C THR A 34 6.00 5.76 8.29
N ALA A 35 5.46 6.00 7.09
CA ALA A 35 5.11 7.35 6.62
C ALA A 35 4.01 7.98 7.49
N ALA A 36 2.93 7.24 7.76
CA ALA A 36 1.84 7.69 8.64
C ALA A 36 2.32 7.95 10.07
N ALA A 37 3.14 7.04 10.63
CA ALA A 37 3.71 7.23 11.95
C ALA A 37 4.59 8.47 12.01
N HIS A 38 5.44 8.72 11.00
CA HIS A 38 6.33 9.88 10.96
C HIS A 38 5.57 11.19 11.05
N VAL A 39 4.53 11.35 10.22
CA VAL A 39 3.77 12.59 10.15
C VAL A 39 2.83 12.76 11.35
N SER A 40 2.19 11.67 11.80
CA SER A 40 1.30 11.75 12.97
C SER A 40 2.05 12.06 14.27
N TYR A 41 3.24 11.49 14.44
CA TYR A 41 4.09 11.76 15.62
C TYR A 41 4.37 13.26 15.81
N ALA A 42 4.52 14.00 14.69
CA ALA A 42 4.76 15.44 14.74
C ALA A 42 3.65 16.20 15.49
N PHE A 43 2.39 15.83 15.29
CA PHE A 43 1.22 16.54 15.83
C PHE A 43 0.65 15.91 17.11
N THR A 44 1.20 14.78 17.57
CA THR A 44 0.64 13.99 18.66
C THR A 44 1.31 14.30 19.99
N GLU A 45 0.52 14.58 21.02
CA GLU A 45 0.98 14.68 22.42
C GLU A 45 0.72 13.36 23.16
N VAL A 46 -0.42 12.70 22.89
CA VAL A 46 -0.78 11.39 23.46
C VAL A 46 -1.17 10.43 22.34
N ALA A 47 -0.62 9.24 22.35
CA ALA A 47 -1.04 8.13 21.50
C ALA A 47 -1.71 7.04 22.34
N GLY A 48 -3.01 6.86 22.19
CA GLY A 48 -3.74 5.73 22.80
C GLY A 48 -3.71 4.55 21.82
N ILE A 49 -3.07 3.44 22.17
CA ILE A 49 -2.83 2.36 21.22
C ILE A 49 -3.35 1.00 21.71
N TYR A 50 -3.72 0.17 20.75
CA TYR A 50 -3.85 -1.27 20.87
C TYR A 50 -3.51 -1.88 19.50
N PRO A 51 -2.29 -2.43 19.34
CA PRO A 51 -1.77 -2.83 18.03
C PRO A 51 -2.60 -3.92 17.36
N ILE A 52 -2.95 -3.72 16.11
CA ILE A 52 -3.64 -4.70 15.26
C ILE A 52 -3.04 -4.70 13.84
N THR A 53 -2.81 -5.91 13.28
CA THR A 53 -2.36 -6.06 11.89
C THR A 53 -3.44 -5.57 10.90
N PRO A 54 -3.09 -4.77 9.84
CA PRO A 54 -1.75 -4.39 9.39
C PRO A 54 -1.24 -3.05 9.94
N SER A 55 -1.91 -2.40 10.87
CA SER A 55 -1.56 -1.06 11.39
C SER A 55 -0.55 -1.06 12.56
N SER A 56 -0.18 -2.23 13.11
CA SER A 56 0.71 -2.36 14.28
C SER A 56 2.00 -1.56 14.17
N VAL A 57 2.62 -1.54 12.99
CA VAL A 57 3.91 -0.84 12.75
C VAL A 57 3.82 0.67 13.03
N MET A 58 2.64 1.30 12.86
CA MET A 58 2.46 2.71 13.21
C MET A 58 2.62 2.93 14.72
N ALA A 59 1.93 2.11 15.52
CA ALA A 59 2.00 2.16 16.98
C ALA A 59 3.40 1.81 17.49
N GLU A 60 4.02 0.75 16.95
CA GLU A 60 5.38 0.31 17.29
C GLU A 60 6.42 1.41 17.00
N ASN A 61 6.31 2.12 15.88
CA ASN A 61 7.19 3.24 15.56
C ASN A 61 6.99 4.41 16.53
N ALA A 62 5.73 4.76 16.86
CA ALA A 62 5.45 5.84 17.80
C ALA A 62 6.02 5.55 19.19
N ASP A 63 5.82 4.32 19.69
CA ASP A 63 6.35 3.87 20.98
C ASP A 63 7.89 3.87 20.99
N LYS A 64 8.50 3.29 19.97
CA LYS A 64 9.96 3.27 19.83
C LYS A 64 10.54 4.69 19.78
N TRP A 65 9.98 5.59 18.99
CA TRP A 65 10.50 6.96 18.85
C TRP A 65 10.32 7.77 20.13
N ALA A 66 9.24 7.54 20.88
CA ALA A 66 9.06 8.12 22.20
C ALA A 66 10.14 7.63 23.18
N ALA A 67 10.38 6.32 23.22
CA ALA A 67 11.43 5.71 24.04
C ALA A 67 12.85 6.16 23.63
N ASP A 68 13.08 6.44 22.35
CA ASP A 68 14.35 6.99 21.83
C ASP A 68 14.49 8.52 22.09
N GLY A 69 13.52 9.17 22.73
CA GLY A 69 13.56 10.60 23.10
C GLY A 69 13.24 11.56 21.95
N ARG A 70 12.62 11.08 20.86
CA ARG A 70 12.21 11.94 19.73
C ARG A 70 11.16 12.96 20.19
N LYS A 71 11.32 14.22 19.77
CA LYS A 71 10.38 15.29 20.07
C LYS A 71 9.38 15.47 18.92
N ASN A 72 8.13 15.79 19.30
CA ASN A 72 7.10 16.30 18.40
C ASN A 72 7.32 17.80 18.11
N ILE A 73 6.46 18.43 17.31
CA ILE A 73 6.57 19.86 16.99
C ILE A 73 6.31 20.79 18.20
N PHE A 74 5.77 20.26 19.30
CA PHE A 74 5.59 21.00 20.56
C PHE A 74 6.79 20.84 21.51
N GLY A 75 7.89 20.20 21.06
CA GLY A 75 9.09 19.96 21.86
C GLY A 75 8.95 18.88 22.94
N GLN A 76 7.91 18.03 22.85
CA GLN A 76 7.59 16.98 23.82
C GLN A 76 7.83 15.59 23.22
N GLU A 77 8.12 14.61 24.07
CA GLU A 77 8.02 13.18 23.71
C GLU A 77 6.54 12.79 23.73
N VAL A 78 6.11 12.00 22.74
CA VAL A 78 4.74 11.50 22.71
C VAL A 78 4.50 10.56 23.89
N LYS A 79 3.44 10.79 24.65
CA LYS A 79 3.02 9.86 25.69
C LYS A 79 2.23 8.71 25.06
N VAL A 80 2.87 7.55 24.93
CA VAL A 80 2.22 6.35 24.41
C VAL A 80 1.55 5.59 25.56
N VAL A 81 0.29 5.22 25.37
CA VAL A 81 -0.51 4.46 26.35
C VAL A 81 -1.11 3.27 25.64
N GLU A 82 -0.60 2.07 25.96
CA GLU A 82 -1.17 0.80 25.46
C GLU A 82 -2.33 0.37 26.37
N MET A 83 -3.45 0.05 25.74
CA MET A 83 -4.70 -0.31 26.42
C MET A 83 -4.97 -1.81 26.26
N GLN A 84 -6.10 -2.31 26.82
CA GLN A 84 -6.49 -3.72 26.78
C GLN A 84 -7.32 -4.07 25.53
N SER A 85 -7.82 -3.07 24.82
CA SER A 85 -8.61 -3.21 23.61
C SER A 85 -8.66 -1.90 22.84
N GLU A 86 -9.10 -1.94 21.60
CA GLU A 86 -9.31 -0.75 20.76
C GLU A 86 -10.40 0.16 21.36
N ALA A 87 -11.43 -0.39 22.00
CA ALA A 87 -12.43 0.41 22.73
C ALA A 87 -11.79 1.20 23.87
N GLY A 88 -10.86 0.60 24.60
CA GLY A 88 -10.06 1.27 25.63
C GLY A 88 -9.15 2.35 25.05
N ALA A 89 -8.48 2.06 23.92
CA ALA A 89 -7.67 3.05 23.20
C ALA A 89 -8.51 4.26 22.76
N ALA A 90 -9.71 4.03 22.20
CA ALA A 90 -10.64 5.09 21.83
C ALA A 90 -11.14 5.90 23.02
N GLY A 91 -11.35 5.24 24.17
CA GLY A 91 -11.66 5.93 25.43
C GLY A 91 -10.53 6.83 25.90
N THR A 92 -9.29 6.36 25.78
CA THR A 92 -8.08 7.18 26.06
C THR A 92 -7.99 8.38 25.11
N VAL A 93 -8.23 8.18 23.81
CA VAL A 93 -8.26 9.26 22.81
C VAL A 93 -9.31 10.30 23.18
N HIS A 94 -10.55 9.87 23.48
CA HIS A 94 -11.62 10.78 23.88
C HIS A 94 -11.25 11.58 25.15
N GLY A 95 -10.81 10.89 26.20
CA GLY A 95 -10.47 11.53 27.48
C GLY A 95 -9.29 12.52 27.35
N SER A 96 -8.24 12.15 26.61
CA SER A 96 -7.08 13.01 26.37
C SER A 96 -7.45 14.26 25.56
N LEU A 97 -8.25 14.10 24.50
CA LEU A 97 -8.76 15.23 23.72
C LEU A 97 -9.64 16.15 24.58
N ALA A 98 -10.52 15.59 25.41
CA ALA A 98 -11.34 16.37 26.33
C ALA A 98 -10.51 17.14 27.37
N ALA A 99 -9.35 16.60 27.75
CA ALA A 99 -8.37 17.24 28.62
C ALA A 99 -7.45 18.24 27.89
N GLY A 100 -7.59 18.46 26.59
CA GLY A 100 -6.86 19.44 25.81
C GLY A 100 -5.52 18.97 25.24
N ALA A 101 -5.26 17.66 25.22
CA ALA A 101 -4.09 17.08 24.58
C ALA A 101 -4.44 16.59 23.16
N LEU A 102 -3.64 16.98 22.16
CA LEU A 102 -3.78 16.49 20.79
C LEU A 102 -3.44 14.98 20.74
N THR A 103 -4.41 14.17 20.34
CA THR A 103 -4.35 12.73 20.52
C THR A 103 -4.61 11.98 19.24
N THR A 104 -3.83 10.91 19.01
CA THR A 104 -3.88 10.05 17.83
C THR A 104 -4.02 8.58 18.24
N THR A 105 -4.60 7.76 17.37
CA THR A 105 -4.58 6.30 17.47
C THR A 105 -4.41 5.66 16.10
N TYR A 106 -4.01 4.38 16.11
CA TYR A 106 -3.73 3.57 14.94
C TYR A 106 -4.50 2.26 15.03
N THR A 107 -5.28 1.92 14.00
CA THR A 107 -6.14 0.73 14.07
C THR A 107 -6.50 0.19 12.69
N ALA A 108 -7.28 -0.90 12.66
CA ALA A 108 -7.83 -1.54 11.46
C ALA A 108 -9.00 -2.46 11.82
N SER A 109 -9.83 -2.84 10.84
CA SER A 109 -10.79 -3.95 10.93
C SER A 109 -11.74 -3.86 12.13
N GLN A 110 -11.94 -4.98 12.86
CA GLN A 110 -12.76 -5.03 14.06
C GLN A 110 -12.31 -4.02 15.12
N GLY A 111 -11.02 -3.71 15.18
CA GLY A 111 -10.48 -2.69 16.09
C GLY A 111 -11.10 -1.33 15.84
N LEU A 112 -11.20 -0.91 14.57
CA LEU A 112 -11.87 0.33 14.20
C LEU A 112 -13.37 0.30 14.57
N LEU A 113 -14.04 -0.83 14.37
CA LEU A 113 -15.45 -0.97 14.74
C LEU A 113 -15.67 -0.86 16.25
N LEU A 114 -14.77 -1.40 17.08
CA LEU A 114 -14.83 -1.24 18.53
C LEU A 114 -14.67 0.22 18.98
N MET A 115 -14.11 1.08 18.15
CA MET A 115 -13.97 2.52 18.43
C MET A 115 -15.24 3.33 18.09
N ILE A 116 -16.20 2.79 17.32
CA ILE A 116 -17.35 3.53 16.79
C ILE A 116 -18.13 4.31 17.88
N PRO A 117 -18.48 3.76 19.06
CA PRO A 117 -19.19 4.52 20.09
C PRO A 117 -18.43 5.77 20.51
N ASN A 118 -17.09 5.68 20.68
CA ASN A 118 -16.27 6.82 21.02
C ASN A 118 -16.08 7.77 19.84
N MET A 119 -16.04 7.26 18.59
CA MET A 119 -15.98 8.12 17.39
C MET A 119 -17.19 9.06 17.34
N TYR A 120 -18.42 8.57 17.58
CA TYR A 120 -19.60 9.42 17.68
C TYR A 120 -19.46 10.50 18.76
N LYS A 121 -18.86 10.16 19.91
CA LYS A 121 -18.62 11.10 21.01
C LYS A 121 -17.60 12.16 20.61
N ILE A 122 -16.45 11.77 20.10
CA ILE A 122 -15.37 12.66 19.68
C ILE A 122 -15.88 13.63 18.60
N ALA A 123 -16.62 13.13 17.60
CA ALA A 123 -17.19 13.93 16.53
C ALA A 123 -18.28 14.88 17.05
N GLY A 124 -19.20 14.40 17.90
CA GLY A 124 -20.28 15.17 18.48
C GLY A 124 -19.79 16.31 19.42
N GLU A 125 -18.64 16.12 20.03
CA GLU A 125 -17.99 17.12 20.90
C GLU A 125 -17.01 18.04 20.12
N LEU A 126 -16.88 17.87 18.80
CA LEU A 126 -16.02 18.65 17.92
C LEU A 126 -14.55 18.67 18.40
N LEU A 127 -14.04 17.48 18.73
CA LEU A 127 -12.67 17.28 19.22
C LEU A 127 -11.75 16.87 18.05
N PRO A 128 -10.57 17.50 17.89
CA PRO A 128 -9.70 17.34 16.71
C PRO A 128 -8.81 16.07 16.78
N GLY A 129 -9.41 14.90 17.04
CA GLY A 129 -8.69 13.63 17.04
C GLY A 129 -8.41 13.12 15.64
N VAL A 130 -7.31 12.41 15.45
CA VAL A 130 -7.00 11.74 14.19
C VAL A 130 -6.79 10.24 14.41
N ILE A 131 -7.49 9.44 13.63
CA ILE A 131 -7.29 7.99 13.55
C ILE A 131 -6.60 7.69 12.22
N HIS A 132 -5.45 7.01 12.25
CA HIS A 132 -4.83 6.45 11.06
C HIS A 132 -5.21 4.98 10.93
N CYS A 133 -5.76 4.60 9.78
CA CYS A 133 -6.28 3.27 9.52
C CYS A 133 -5.60 2.63 8.31
N SER A 134 -4.91 1.51 8.52
CA SER A 134 -4.53 0.61 7.43
C SER A 134 -5.72 -0.30 7.13
N ALA A 135 -6.59 0.12 6.23
CA ALA A 135 -7.91 -0.46 6.01
C ALA A 135 -7.87 -1.97 5.72
N ARG A 136 -8.65 -2.73 6.47
CA ARG A 136 -8.66 -4.20 6.46
C ARG A 136 -10.08 -4.75 6.48
N THR A 137 -10.27 -5.92 5.84
CA THR A 137 -11.53 -6.68 5.87
C THR A 137 -12.09 -6.84 7.28
N LEU A 138 -13.41 -6.92 7.36
CA LEU A 138 -14.10 -7.38 8.56
C LEU A 138 -14.25 -8.89 8.53
N ALA A 139 -14.20 -9.55 9.69
CA ALA A 139 -14.56 -10.95 9.81
C ALA A 139 -16.05 -11.11 9.53
N THR A 140 -16.38 -11.95 8.55
CA THR A 140 -17.76 -12.27 8.15
C THR A 140 -17.96 -13.79 8.14
N HIS A 141 -18.05 -14.42 6.95
CA HIS A 141 -18.08 -15.89 6.84
C HIS A 141 -16.74 -16.54 7.22
N ALA A 142 -15.65 -15.78 7.11
CA ALA A 142 -14.31 -16.18 7.51
C ALA A 142 -13.50 -14.96 7.98
N LEU A 143 -12.41 -15.22 8.71
CA LEU A 143 -11.41 -14.20 9.02
C LEU A 143 -10.47 -14.05 7.84
N SER A 144 -10.28 -12.81 7.39
CA SER A 144 -9.17 -12.42 6.52
C SER A 144 -8.42 -11.26 7.15
N ILE A 145 -7.08 -11.31 7.12
CA ILE A 145 -6.25 -10.22 7.64
C ILE A 145 -5.91 -9.18 6.56
N PHE A 146 -6.29 -9.45 5.32
CA PHE A 146 -5.91 -8.63 4.17
C PHE A 146 -6.81 -7.41 3.96
N GLY A 147 -6.37 -6.49 3.10
CA GLY A 147 -6.97 -5.17 2.98
C GLY A 147 -8.24 -5.13 2.13
N ASP A 148 -9.21 -4.37 2.59
CA ASP A 148 -10.27 -3.72 1.83
C ASP A 148 -10.83 -2.54 2.64
N HIS A 149 -11.90 -1.89 2.17
CA HIS A 149 -12.47 -0.70 2.82
C HIS A 149 -13.69 -1.01 3.70
N SER A 150 -13.96 -2.27 4.04
CA SER A 150 -15.18 -2.65 4.81
C SER A 150 -15.21 -1.98 6.18
N ASP A 151 -14.06 -1.86 6.86
CA ASP A 151 -13.94 -1.25 8.18
C ASP A 151 -14.18 0.27 8.14
N VAL A 152 -13.52 0.99 7.24
CA VAL A 152 -13.66 2.45 7.12
C VAL A 152 -15.05 2.84 6.61
N MET A 153 -15.65 2.04 5.72
CA MET A 153 -17.01 2.29 5.23
C MET A 153 -18.06 2.09 6.32
N ALA A 154 -17.85 1.16 7.27
CA ALA A 154 -18.70 1.01 8.45
C ALA A 154 -18.69 2.27 9.35
N CYS A 155 -17.62 3.07 9.30
CA CYS A 155 -17.46 4.28 10.09
C CYS A 155 -17.94 5.58 9.41
N ARG A 156 -18.36 5.54 8.14
CA ARG A 156 -18.68 6.74 7.34
C ARG A 156 -19.78 7.64 7.89
N GLN A 157 -20.59 7.14 8.82
CA GLN A 157 -21.68 7.90 9.47
C GLN A 157 -21.34 8.41 10.88
N THR A 158 -20.12 8.18 11.38
CA THR A 158 -19.73 8.54 12.76
C THR A 158 -19.51 10.05 12.94
N GLY A 159 -19.36 10.79 11.86
CA GLY A 159 -19.01 12.22 11.88
C GLY A 159 -17.51 12.49 11.78
N PHE A 160 -16.67 11.47 11.63
CA PHE A 160 -15.27 11.71 11.24
C PHE A 160 -15.18 12.13 9.78
N ALA A 161 -14.41 13.18 9.50
CA ALA A 161 -14.01 13.46 8.14
C ALA A 161 -13.11 12.33 7.63
N MET A 162 -13.29 11.91 6.38
CA MET A 162 -12.61 10.73 5.83
C MET A 162 -11.70 11.13 4.68
N LEU A 163 -10.38 10.96 4.87
CA LEU A 163 -9.34 11.30 3.90
C LEU A 163 -8.58 10.04 3.49
N CYS A 164 -8.58 9.73 2.19
CA CYS A 164 -7.97 8.53 1.61
C CYS A 164 -6.65 8.84 0.91
N SER A 165 -5.63 8.04 1.19
CA SER A 165 -4.34 8.08 0.48
C SER A 165 -4.16 6.86 -0.43
N GLY A 166 -3.67 7.06 -1.65
CA GLY A 166 -3.50 6.02 -2.66
C GLY A 166 -2.14 5.31 -2.62
N ASN A 167 -1.08 5.99 -2.19
CA ASN A 167 0.28 5.46 -2.16
C ASN A 167 1.08 6.02 -0.97
N VAL A 168 2.33 5.56 -0.81
CA VAL A 168 3.15 5.90 0.38
C VAL A 168 3.48 7.39 0.46
N GLN A 169 3.69 8.06 -0.67
CA GLN A 169 3.90 9.53 -0.67
C GLN A 169 2.63 10.27 -0.25
N GLU A 170 1.47 9.86 -0.78
CA GLU A 170 0.20 10.44 -0.34
C GLU A 170 -0.09 10.20 1.15
N VAL A 171 0.31 9.04 1.71
CA VAL A 171 0.20 8.81 3.17
C VAL A 171 1.03 9.82 3.96
N MET A 172 2.25 10.11 3.52
CA MET A 172 3.12 11.11 4.14
C MET A 172 2.51 12.52 4.07
N ASP A 173 1.94 12.90 2.93
CA ASP A 173 1.48 14.25 2.68
C ASP A 173 0.05 14.48 3.22
N LEU A 174 -0.90 13.59 2.91
CA LEU A 174 -2.28 13.69 3.36
C LEU A 174 -2.46 13.38 4.85
N GLY A 175 -1.54 12.61 5.45
CA GLY A 175 -1.49 12.44 6.89
C GLY A 175 -1.28 13.78 7.60
N ALA A 176 -0.42 14.66 7.08
CA ALA A 176 -0.27 16.02 7.59
C ALA A 176 -1.55 16.85 7.41
N VAL A 177 -2.17 16.79 6.23
CA VAL A 177 -3.45 17.48 5.95
C VAL A 177 -4.52 17.06 6.95
N ALA A 178 -4.62 15.78 7.30
CA ALA A 178 -5.61 15.29 8.26
C ALA A 178 -5.45 15.96 9.64
N HIS A 179 -4.22 16.02 10.17
CA HIS A 179 -3.96 16.67 11.45
C HIS A 179 -4.21 18.17 11.41
N LEU A 180 -3.64 18.87 10.44
CA LEU A 180 -3.80 20.30 10.27
C LEU A 180 -5.28 20.70 10.11
N SER A 181 -6.02 19.94 9.30
CA SER A 181 -7.44 20.19 9.06
C SER A 181 -8.31 19.87 10.29
N ALA A 182 -8.00 18.81 11.02
CA ALA A 182 -8.71 18.45 12.24
C ALA A 182 -8.59 19.56 13.29
N ILE A 183 -7.38 20.06 13.50
CA ILE A 183 -7.09 21.14 14.48
C ILE A 183 -7.85 22.41 14.10
N LYS A 184 -7.71 22.87 12.85
CA LYS A 184 -8.35 24.11 12.38
C LYS A 184 -9.86 23.99 12.31
N GLY A 185 -10.37 22.88 11.79
CA GLY A 185 -11.79 22.64 11.53
C GLY A 185 -12.58 22.14 12.74
N ARG A 186 -11.92 21.70 13.81
CA ARG A 186 -12.55 21.08 14.99
C ARG A 186 -13.42 19.87 14.66
N VAL A 187 -13.11 19.15 13.57
CA VAL A 187 -13.75 17.93 13.18
C VAL A 187 -12.69 16.83 13.18
N PRO A 188 -12.94 15.69 13.83
CA PRO A 188 -11.97 14.59 13.83
C PRO A 188 -11.82 13.96 12.45
N PHE A 189 -10.64 13.40 12.18
CA PHE A 189 -10.33 12.78 10.89
C PHE A 189 -10.04 11.28 11.02
N LEU A 190 -10.58 10.51 10.10
CA LEU A 190 -10.17 9.16 9.77
C LEU A 190 -9.32 9.24 8.49
N HIS A 191 -7.99 9.25 8.65
CA HIS A 191 -7.04 9.13 7.56
C HIS A 191 -6.79 7.64 7.30
N PHE A 192 -7.10 7.17 6.10
CA PHE A 192 -6.98 5.77 5.77
C PHE A 192 -6.29 5.52 4.43
N PHE A 193 -5.71 4.36 4.34
CA PHE A 193 -5.03 3.84 3.15
C PHE A 193 -5.10 2.32 3.15
N ASP A 194 -4.86 1.71 2.01
CA ASP A 194 -5.04 0.27 1.83
C ASP A 194 -4.09 -0.54 2.71
N GLY A 195 -4.66 -1.39 3.57
CA GLY A 195 -3.93 -2.36 4.36
C GLY A 195 -3.16 -3.34 3.47
N PHE A 196 -1.96 -3.71 3.87
CA PHE A 196 -0.95 -4.45 3.14
C PHE A 196 -0.50 -3.75 1.86
N ARG A 197 -1.39 -3.37 0.95
CA ARG A 197 -1.01 -2.79 -0.35
C ARG A 197 -0.25 -1.48 -0.19
N THR A 198 -0.79 -0.50 0.51
CA THR A 198 -0.09 0.78 0.79
C THR A 198 0.68 0.71 2.10
N SER A 199 0.09 0.11 3.14
CA SER A 199 0.67 0.11 4.49
C SER A 199 2.03 -0.60 4.58
N HIS A 200 2.26 -1.63 3.77
CA HIS A 200 3.51 -2.42 3.74
C HIS A 200 4.29 -2.29 2.43
N GLU A 201 3.77 -1.56 1.45
CA GLU A 201 4.48 -1.26 0.23
C GLU A 201 5.63 -0.31 0.51
N ILE A 202 6.84 -0.65 0.01
CA ILE A 202 8.01 0.22 0.14
C ILE A 202 8.14 1.07 -1.11
N GLN A 203 8.19 2.38 -0.91
CA GLN A 203 8.48 3.38 -1.93
C GLN A 203 9.58 4.34 -1.43
N LYS A 204 10.24 5.03 -2.35
CA LYS A 204 11.15 6.13 -2.04
C LYS A 204 10.35 7.42 -2.02
N VAL A 205 10.19 8.00 -0.84
CA VAL A 205 9.33 9.15 -0.59
C VAL A 205 10.10 10.37 -0.09
N GLU A 206 9.61 11.55 -0.40
CA GLU A 206 10.05 12.80 0.20
C GLU A 206 9.45 12.94 1.59
N VAL A 207 10.29 13.20 2.58
CA VAL A 207 9.91 13.21 4.00
C VAL A 207 9.79 14.64 4.49
N TRP A 208 8.73 14.94 5.26
CA TRP A 208 8.55 16.23 5.91
C TRP A 208 9.57 16.43 7.03
N ASP A 209 10.22 17.60 7.03
CA ASP A 209 10.87 18.09 8.23
C ASP A 209 9.82 18.65 9.20
N TYR A 210 10.03 18.47 10.51
CA TYR A 210 9.06 18.92 11.51
C TYR A 210 8.91 20.44 11.54
N ALA A 211 9.94 21.20 11.16
CA ALA A 211 9.87 22.64 11.04
C ALA A 211 8.88 23.09 9.94
N ASP A 212 8.81 22.37 8.81
CA ASP A 212 7.81 22.66 7.77
C ASP A 212 6.38 22.37 8.23
N LEU A 213 6.19 21.32 9.03
CA LEU A 213 4.88 20.97 9.60
C LEU A 213 4.45 22.00 10.65
N GLU A 214 5.37 22.46 11.48
CA GLU A 214 5.14 23.50 12.49
C GLU A 214 4.76 24.84 11.84
N GLU A 215 5.44 25.24 10.75
CA GLU A 215 5.12 26.46 9.98
C GLU A 215 3.69 26.46 9.43
N MET A 216 3.17 25.29 9.02
CA MET A 216 1.81 25.17 8.49
C MET A 216 0.73 25.13 9.58
N LEU A 217 1.09 24.89 10.84
CA LEU A 217 0.15 24.72 11.94
C LEU A 217 -0.49 26.04 12.31
N ASP A 218 -1.81 26.03 12.48
CA ASP A 218 -2.58 27.15 13.04
C ASP A 218 -2.53 27.10 14.60
N MET A 219 -1.57 27.82 15.18
CA MET A 219 -1.39 27.85 16.65
C MET A 219 -2.56 28.49 17.40
N ASP A 220 -3.27 29.44 16.77
CA ASP A 220 -4.49 30.03 17.38
C ASP A 220 -5.58 28.95 17.52
N ALA A 221 -5.67 28.03 16.54
CA ALA A 221 -6.60 26.92 16.63
C ALA A 221 -6.20 25.92 17.72
N VAL A 222 -4.90 25.66 17.91
CA VAL A 222 -4.40 24.85 19.03
C VAL A 222 -4.74 25.50 20.39
N GLU A 223 -4.50 26.77 20.52
CA GLU A 223 -4.83 27.50 21.78
C GLU A 223 -6.35 27.50 22.05
N LYS A 224 -7.16 27.74 21.04
CA LYS A 224 -8.63 27.63 21.15
C LYS A 224 -9.06 26.22 21.58
N PHE A 225 -8.45 25.18 21.01
CA PHE A 225 -8.73 23.81 21.43
C PHE A 225 -8.37 23.58 22.90
N ARG A 226 -7.18 23.98 23.35
CA ARG A 226 -6.72 23.84 24.74
C ARG A 226 -7.59 24.64 25.72
N ASN A 227 -8.04 25.86 25.33
CA ASN A 227 -8.93 26.67 26.13
C ASN A 227 -10.35 26.10 26.31
N HIS A 228 -10.74 25.13 25.45
CA HIS A 228 -11.99 24.37 25.58
C HIS A 228 -11.80 23.06 26.37
N ALA A 229 -10.62 22.80 26.91
CA ALA A 229 -10.38 21.62 27.74
C ALA A 229 -11.25 21.63 28.99
N LEU A 230 -11.51 20.44 29.55
CA LEU A 230 -12.15 20.34 30.87
C LEU A 230 -11.27 20.98 31.93
N ASN A 231 -11.72 22.11 32.46
CA ASN A 231 -11.00 22.90 33.43
C ASN A 231 -11.99 23.45 34.48
N PRO A 232 -11.78 23.20 35.78
CA PRO A 232 -12.68 23.73 36.82
C PRO A 232 -12.73 25.23 36.89
N GLU A 233 -11.69 25.95 36.44
CA GLU A 233 -11.68 27.42 36.40
C GLU A 233 -12.46 27.99 35.21
N HIS A 234 -12.65 27.23 34.17
CA HIS A 234 -13.44 27.53 32.97
C HIS A 234 -14.35 26.36 32.64
N PRO A 235 -15.41 26.12 33.43
CA PRO A 235 -16.23 24.94 33.30
C PRO A 235 -17.02 24.94 31.98
N VAL A 236 -17.00 23.79 31.31
CA VAL A 236 -17.80 23.50 30.10
C VAL A 236 -18.63 22.25 30.34
N LEU A 237 -19.84 22.23 29.79
CA LEU A 237 -20.69 21.04 29.81
C LEU A 237 -20.48 20.20 28.55
N ARG A 238 -20.17 18.92 28.72
CA ARG A 238 -20.02 17.93 27.64
C ARG A 238 -20.67 16.63 28.03
N GLY A 239 -21.17 15.91 27.03
CA GLY A 239 -21.68 14.55 27.20
C GLY A 239 -22.89 14.47 28.15
N THR A 240 -23.64 15.53 28.26
CA THR A 240 -24.85 15.58 29.09
C THR A 240 -26.01 14.83 28.44
N ALA A 241 -26.99 14.39 29.23
CA ALA A 241 -28.26 13.94 28.72
C ALA A 241 -29.07 15.14 28.21
N GLN A 242 -29.67 15.02 27.04
CA GLN A 242 -30.56 16.04 26.45
C GLN A 242 -31.90 15.44 26.12
N ASN A 243 -32.95 16.21 26.30
CA ASN A 243 -34.32 15.83 25.99
C ASN A 243 -34.68 16.10 24.52
N PRO A 244 -35.82 15.59 24.02
CA PRO A 244 -36.24 15.74 22.63
C PRO A 244 -36.35 17.18 22.12
N ASP A 245 -36.56 18.13 23.02
CA ASP A 245 -36.71 19.59 22.76
C ASP A 245 -35.42 20.26 22.26
N ILE A 246 -34.24 19.75 22.62
CA ILE A 246 -32.94 20.35 22.27
C ILE A 246 -31.99 19.45 21.50
N PHE A 247 -32.10 18.12 21.63
CA PHE A 247 -31.12 17.18 21.07
C PHE A 247 -30.96 17.32 19.55
N PHE A 248 -32.09 17.36 18.82
CA PHE A 248 -32.03 17.44 17.35
C PHE A 248 -31.43 18.78 16.90
N GLN A 249 -31.82 19.89 17.50
CA GLN A 249 -31.25 21.20 17.19
C GLN A 249 -29.75 21.27 17.47
N ALA A 250 -29.31 20.69 18.57
CA ALA A 250 -27.88 20.63 18.91
C ALA A 250 -27.08 19.79 17.88
N ARG A 251 -27.68 18.70 17.36
CA ARG A 251 -27.09 17.91 16.27
C ARG A 251 -26.94 18.73 14.99
N GLU A 252 -27.96 19.51 14.60
CA GLU A 252 -27.92 20.38 13.40
C GLU A 252 -26.92 21.53 13.54
N ALA A 253 -26.66 22.03 14.75
CA ALA A 253 -25.69 23.11 14.99
C ALA A 253 -24.26 22.74 14.58
N SER A 254 -23.93 21.48 14.48
CA SER A 254 -22.63 21.01 13.99
C SER A 254 -22.41 21.19 12.48
N ASN A 255 -23.47 21.40 11.69
CA ASN A 255 -23.42 21.46 10.22
C ASN A 255 -22.45 22.54 9.72
N SER A 256 -22.34 23.68 10.42
CA SER A 256 -21.42 24.76 10.04
C SER A 256 -19.95 24.32 10.04
N TYR A 257 -19.55 23.45 10.96
CA TYR A 257 -18.21 22.89 11.01
C TYR A 257 -17.95 21.94 9.83
N TYR A 258 -18.88 21.02 9.54
CA TYR A 258 -18.75 20.09 8.43
C TYR A 258 -18.75 20.79 7.07
N ASN A 259 -19.55 21.85 6.91
CA ASN A 259 -19.60 22.64 5.68
C ASN A 259 -18.28 23.40 5.43
N ALA A 260 -17.50 23.70 6.46
CA ALA A 260 -16.22 24.39 6.34
C ALA A 260 -15.07 23.44 5.99
N ILE A 261 -15.18 22.14 6.27
CA ILE A 261 -14.08 21.17 6.11
C ILE A 261 -13.53 21.10 4.68
N PRO A 262 -14.32 21.06 3.59
CA PRO A 262 -13.77 21.02 2.24
C PRO A 262 -12.81 22.18 1.95
N ALA A 263 -13.17 23.41 2.30
CA ALA A 263 -12.33 24.59 2.10
C ALA A 263 -11.07 24.58 2.99
N ILE A 264 -11.17 24.08 4.22
CA ILE A 264 -10.02 23.94 5.13
C ILE A 264 -9.03 22.89 4.58
N VAL A 265 -9.54 21.76 4.08
CA VAL A 265 -8.69 20.72 3.46
C VAL A 265 -8.03 21.27 2.20
N GLU A 266 -8.76 21.98 1.33
CA GLU A 266 -8.20 22.66 0.14
C GLU A 266 -7.07 23.60 0.52
N GLU A 267 -7.25 24.44 1.56
CA GLU A 267 -6.20 25.36 2.03
C GLU A 267 -4.90 24.63 2.40
N TYR A 268 -5.00 23.50 3.12
CA TYR A 268 -3.82 22.73 3.50
C TYR A 268 -3.24 21.90 2.34
N LEU A 269 -4.06 21.41 1.41
CA LEU A 269 -3.57 20.82 0.17
C LEU A 269 -2.77 21.86 -0.65
N ASP A 270 -3.26 23.10 -0.75
CA ASP A 270 -2.56 24.17 -1.48
C ASP A 270 -1.23 24.53 -0.83
N LYS A 271 -1.16 24.60 0.52
CA LYS A 271 0.08 24.81 1.26
C LYS A 271 1.10 23.69 0.99
N ILE A 272 0.66 22.43 1.01
CA ILE A 272 1.50 21.28 0.68
C ILE A 272 1.94 21.33 -0.79
N ASN A 273 1.00 21.55 -1.71
CA ASN A 273 1.29 21.66 -3.14
C ASN A 273 2.37 22.72 -3.42
N ALA A 274 2.27 23.88 -2.75
CA ALA A 274 3.25 24.96 -2.89
C ALA A 274 4.63 24.57 -2.38
N LYS A 275 4.73 23.76 -1.31
CA LYS A 275 6.01 23.34 -0.72
C LYS A 275 6.68 22.19 -1.51
N ILE A 276 5.92 21.29 -2.12
CA ILE A 276 6.49 20.07 -2.75
C ILE A 276 6.28 19.99 -4.27
N GLY A 277 5.53 20.93 -4.84
CA GLY A 277 5.25 20.93 -6.28
C GLY A 277 4.26 19.85 -6.73
N SER A 278 3.39 19.38 -5.83
CA SER A 278 2.28 18.49 -6.15
C SER A 278 1.03 19.24 -6.63
N ASP A 279 -0.03 18.50 -6.96
CA ASP A 279 -1.32 19.06 -7.41
C ASP A 279 -2.51 18.41 -6.69
N TYR A 280 -2.34 18.07 -5.41
CA TYR A 280 -3.40 17.45 -4.61
C TYR A 280 -4.64 18.34 -4.55
N LYS A 281 -5.82 17.70 -4.75
CA LYS A 281 -7.15 18.29 -4.64
C LYS A 281 -8.07 17.31 -3.90
N LEU A 282 -9.25 17.77 -3.50
CA LEU A 282 -10.27 16.89 -2.91
C LEU A 282 -10.65 15.75 -3.86
N PHE A 283 -10.73 16.08 -5.15
CA PHE A 283 -10.95 15.17 -6.28
C PHE A 283 -9.93 15.51 -7.37
N ASN A 284 -9.07 14.56 -7.72
CA ASN A 284 -8.11 14.74 -8.81
C ASN A 284 -8.56 14.00 -10.05
N TYR A 285 -8.72 14.72 -11.14
CA TYR A 285 -8.92 14.12 -12.46
C TYR A 285 -7.58 13.75 -13.09
N TYR A 286 -7.53 12.59 -13.75
CA TYR A 286 -6.40 12.10 -14.54
C TYR A 286 -6.88 11.50 -15.85
N GLY A 287 -6.21 11.77 -16.97
CA GLY A 287 -6.49 11.19 -18.28
C GLY A 287 -6.76 12.22 -19.37
N ALA A 288 -7.50 11.80 -20.41
CA ALA A 288 -7.82 12.68 -21.53
C ALA A 288 -8.75 13.83 -21.09
N PRO A 289 -8.47 15.09 -21.46
CA PRO A 289 -9.29 16.23 -21.04
C PRO A 289 -10.70 16.21 -21.66
N ASP A 290 -10.89 15.42 -22.70
CA ASP A 290 -12.15 15.21 -23.42
C ASP A 290 -12.63 13.75 -23.31
N ALA A 291 -12.35 13.08 -22.19
CA ALA A 291 -12.81 11.73 -21.93
C ALA A 291 -14.35 11.64 -21.90
N ASP A 292 -14.88 10.62 -22.54
CA ASP A 292 -16.31 10.30 -22.48
C ASP A 292 -16.64 9.18 -21.48
N LYS A 293 -15.62 8.46 -21.02
CA LYS A 293 -15.68 7.39 -20.03
C LYS A 293 -14.71 7.65 -18.89
N VAL A 294 -15.22 7.59 -17.67
CA VAL A 294 -14.43 7.86 -16.45
C VAL A 294 -14.66 6.74 -15.43
N ILE A 295 -13.58 6.27 -14.82
CA ILE A 295 -13.64 5.47 -13.58
C ILE A 295 -13.54 6.42 -12.39
N ILE A 296 -14.34 6.19 -11.35
CA ILE A 296 -14.26 6.89 -10.07
C ILE A 296 -13.84 5.87 -9.02
N ALA A 297 -12.77 6.15 -8.29
CA ALA A 297 -12.21 5.24 -7.30
C ALA A 297 -11.45 5.99 -6.21
N MET A 298 -11.10 5.29 -5.12
CA MET A 298 -10.22 5.77 -4.05
C MET A 298 -9.21 4.69 -3.65
N GLY A 299 -8.10 5.10 -3.04
CA GLY A 299 -7.05 4.21 -2.58
C GLY A 299 -6.06 3.79 -3.68
N SER A 300 -5.35 2.71 -3.44
CA SER A 300 -4.20 2.28 -4.25
C SER A 300 -4.53 1.87 -5.68
N VAL A 301 -5.76 1.44 -5.95
CA VAL A 301 -6.19 1.08 -7.31
C VAL A 301 -6.08 2.25 -8.28
N CYS A 302 -6.13 3.49 -7.78
CA CYS A 302 -6.00 4.69 -8.63
C CYS A 302 -4.69 4.71 -9.41
N ASP A 303 -3.58 4.27 -8.81
CA ASP A 303 -2.29 4.20 -9.49
C ASP A 303 -2.29 3.15 -10.62
N THR A 304 -2.89 1.96 -10.41
CA THR A 304 -3.10 0.96 -11.47
C THR A 304 -3.98 1.50 -12.60
N ILE A 305 -5.04 2.25 -12.27
CA ILE A 305 -5.93 2.85 -13.26
C ILE A 305 -5.18 3.90 -14.08
N GLU A 306 -4.38 4.77 -13.46
CA GLU A 306 -3.55 5.76 -14.18
C GLU A 306 -2.58 5.09 -15.16
N GLU A 307 -1.86 4.05 -14.72
CA GLU A 307 -0.95 3.30 -15.59
C GLU A 307 -1.69 2.67 -16.78
N THR A 308 -2.89 2.13 -16.52
CA THR A 308 -3.73 1.53 -17.57
C THR A 308 -4.25 2.60 -18.54
N ILE A 309 -4.65 3.77 -18.05
CA ILE A 309 -5.09 4.91 -18.88
C ILE A 309 -3.94 5.38 -19.78
N ASP A 310 -2.73 5.53 -19.25
CA ASP A 310 -1.56 5.93 -20.05
C ASP A 310 -1.35 4.98 -21.23
N TYR A 311 -1.46 3.67 -20.98
CA TYR A 311 -1.34 2.65 -22.03
C TYR A 311 -2.47 2.76 -23.08
N LEU A 312 -3.72 2.84 -22.64
CA LEU A 312 -4.89 2.86 -23.53
C LEU A 312 -5.00 4.16 -24.32
N ASN A 313 -4.74 5.31 -23.69
CA ASN A 313 -4.79 6.62 -24.33
C ASN A 313 -3.63 6.79 -25.32
N ALA A 314 -2.46 6.19 -25.06
CA ALA A 314 -1.39 6.11 -26.08
C ALA A 314 -1.82 5.32 -27.31
N GLY A 315 -2.76 4.37 -27.17
CA GLY A 315 -3.43 3.65 -28.26
C GLY A 315 -4.59 4.42 -28.93
N GLY A 316 -4.82 5.68 -28.56
CA GLY A 316 -5.84 6.56 -29.18
C GLY A 316 -7.20 6.56 -28.47
N GLN A 317 -7.35 5.92 -27.30
CA GLN A 317 -8.56 6.03 -26.48
C GLN A 317 -8.60 7.37 -25.73
N LYS A 318 -9.80 7.73 -25.21
CA LYS A 318 -10.04 8.96 -24.44
C LYS A 318 -10.70 8.59 -23.12
N LEU A 319 -9.89 8.13 -22.19
CA LEU A 319 -10.32 7.60 -20.91
C LEU A 319 -9.83 8.49 -19.77
N GLY A 320 -10.57 8.49 -18.66
CA GLY A 320 -10.22 9.26 -17.47
C GLY A 320 -10.51 8.52 -16.18
N LEU A 321 -9.86 9.00 -15.12
CA LEU A 321 -10.04 8.62 -13.73
C LEU A 321 -10.35 9.86 -12.91
N LEU A 322 -11.30 9.78 -12.00
CA LEU A 322 -11.47 10.73 -10.90
C LEU A 322 -11.10 10.05 -9.59
N LYS A 323 -10.00 10.49 -8.98
CA LYS A 323 -9.54 10.03 -7.67
C LYS A 323 -10.27 10.79 -6.55
N VAL A 324 -10.88 10.05 -5.62
CA VAL A 324 -11.52 10.62 -4.43
C VAL A 324 -10.53 10.60 -3.27
N ARG A 325 -10.16 11.79 -2.74
CA ARG A 325 -9.33 11.91 -1.53
C ARG A 325 -10.16 12.26 -0.31
N LEU A 326 -10.93 13.35 -0.34
CA LEU A 326 -11.87 13.67 0.73
C LEU A 326 -13.22 12.98 0.43
N TYR A 327 -13.48 11.87 1.12
CA TYR A 327 -14.71 11.11 0.96
C TYR A 327 -15.84 11.66 1.85
N ARG A 328 -15.51 12.16 3.06
CA ARG A 328 -16.46 12.82 3.97
C ARG A 328 -15.82 14.08 4.58
N PRO A 329 -16.51 15.23 4.56
CA PRO A 329 -17.77 15.51 3.84
C PRO A 329 -17.61 15.39 2.32
N PHE A 330 -18.66 14.93 1.61
CA PHE A 330 -18.62 14.80 0.15
C PHE A 330 -18.95 16.14 -0.51
N ALA A 331 -17.94 16.84 -1.03
CA ALA A 331 -18.09 18.18 -1.62
C ALA A 331 -18.60 18.07 -3.07
N ILE A 332 -19.93 18.03 -3.26
CA ILE A 332 -20.58 17.79 -4.56
C ILE A 332 -20.14 18.78 -5.62
N ASP A 333 -20.06 20.06 -5.30
CA ASP A 333 -19.66 21.12 -6.23
C ASP A 333 -18.24 20.93 -6.77
N ARG A 334 -17.28 20.55 -5.90
CA ARG A 334 -15.89 20.24 -6.28
C ARG A 334 -15.82 18.95 -7.10
N PHE A 335 -16.61 17.95 -6.72
CA PHE A 335 -16.72 16.69 -7.45
C PHE A 335 -17.20 16.93 -8.89
N ILE A 336 -18.28 17.67 -9.06
CA ILE A 336 -18.84 18.00 -10.38
C ILE A 336 -17.87 18.87 -11.19
N ALA A 337 -17.19 19.82 -10.56
CA ALA A 337 -16.21 20.69 -11.23
C ALA A 337 -14.96 19.94 -11.72
N ALA A 338 -14.61 18.83 -11.08
CA ALA A 338 -13.44 18.03 -11.46
C ALA A 338 -13.67 17.11 -12.65
N LEU A 339 -14.92 16.83 -13.04
CA LEU A 339 -15.23 15.96 -14.17
C LEU A 339 -15.21 16.73 -15.51
N PRO A 340 -14.61 16.18 -16.60
CA PRO A 340 -14.74 16.74 -17.94
C PRO A 340 -16.20 16.85 -18.39
N ASP A 341 -16.54 17.93 -19.10
CA ASP A 341 -17.92 18.15 -19.62
C ASP A 341 -18.36 17.09 -20.64
N THR A 342 -17.41 16.38 -21.23
CA THR A 342 -17.62 15.35 -22.25
C THR A 342 -18.05 14.00 -21.70
N VAL A 343 -18.02 13.81 -20.37
CA VAL A 343 -18.32 12.52 -19.72
C VAL A 343 -19.76 12.09 -19.98
N LYS A 344 -19.91 10.85 -20.43
CA LYS A 344 -21.22 10.21 -20.71
C LYS A 344 -21.42 8.92 -19.92
N LYS A 345 -20.33 8.26 -19.54
CA LYS A 345 -20.37 6.97 -18.87
C LYS A 345 -19.39 6.94 -17.71
N ILE A 346 -19.84 6.47 -16.58
CA ILE A 346 -19.08 6.42 -15.32
C ILE A 346 -19.14 5.00 -14.76
N ALA A 347 -17.99 4.44 -14.44
CA ALA A 347 -17.87 3.24 -13.60
C ALA A 347 -17.34 3.65 -12.23
N VAL A 348 -18.03 3.27 -11.16
CA VAL A 348 -17.60 3.52 -9.80
C VAL A 348 -17.07 2.23 -9.20
N LEU A 349 -15.84 2.23 -8.74
CA LEU A 349 -15.20 1.06 -8.13
C LEU A 349 -15.16 1.22 -6.61
N ASP A 350 -15.86 0.32 -5.92
CA ASP A 350 -15.87 0.21 -4.47
C ASP A 350 -15.05 -1.01 -3.99
N ARG A 351 -14.15 -0.79 -3.03
CA ARG A 351 -13.38 -1.87 -2.40
C ARG A 351 -14.06 -2.40 -1.15
N THR A 352 -15.36 -2.59 -1.23
CA THR A 352 -16.21 -3.09 -0.15
C THR A 352 -17.44 -3.78 -0.71
N LYS A 353 -18.16 -4.50 0.14
CA LYS A 353 -19.46 -5.09 -0.16
C LYS A 353 -20.41 -4.82 1.01
N GLU A 354 -21.55 -4.18 0.72
CA GLU A 354 -22.65 -4.02 1.68
C GLU A 354 -23.79 -5.01 1.34
N PRO A 355 -23.87 -6.15 2.04
CA PRO A 355 -24.92 -7.14 1.77
C PRO A 355 -26.31 -6.55 1.97
N GLY A 356 -27.19 -6.68 0.96
CA GLY A 356 -28.56 -6.17 1.00
C GLY A 356 -28.73 -4.70 0.62
N ALA A 357 -27.64 -3.94 0.40
CA ALA A 357 -27.73 -2.59 -0.15
C ALA A 357 -28.04 -2.61 -1.65
N ILE A 358 -28.62 -1.53 -2.15
CA ILE A 358 -28.89 -1.34 -3.61
C ILE A 358 -27.65 -0.97 -4.41
N GLY A 359 -26.53 -0.76 -3.73
CA GLY A 359 -25.22 -0.44 -4.29
C GLY A 359 -24.22 -0.18 -3.17
N GLU A 360 -22.94 -0.14 -3.49
CA GLU A 360 -21.87 0.15 -2.56
C GLU A 360 -21.79 1.65 -2.27
N PRO A 361 -21.11 2.06 -1.16
CA PRO A 361 -21.19 3.43 -0.65
C PRO A 361 -20.75 4.52 -1.61
N LEU A 362 -19.59 4.37 -2.28
CA LEU A 362 -19.13 5.39 -3.23
C LEU A 362 -20.03 5.49 -4.44
N TYR A 363 -20.46 4.34 -4.97
CA TYR A 363 -21.40 4.29 -6.09
C TYR A 363 -22.70 5.05 -5.76
N LEU A 364 -23.30 4.83 -4.59
CA LEU A 364 -24.53 5.51 -4.19
C LEU A 364 -24.33 7.02 -4.03
N ASP A 365 -23.19 7.43 -3.45
CA ASP A 365 -22.86 8.85 -3.31
C ASP A 365 -22.69 9.53 -4.68
N VAL A 366 -21.99 8.88 -5.63
CA VAL A 366 -21.82 9.39 -7.01
C VAL A 366 -23.14 9.50 -7.74
N VAL A 367 -23.98 8.45 -7.69
CA VAL A 367 -25.32 8.45 -8.32
C VAL A 367 -26.16 9.62 -7.80
N ASN A 368 -26.11 9.87 -6.49
CA ASN A 368 -26.85 11.00 -5.92
C ASN A 368 -26.21 12.36 -6.25
N ALA A 369 -24.89 12.47 -6.26
CA ALA A 369 -24.17 13.71 -6.52
C ALA A 369 -24.36 14.25 -7.94
N VAL A 370 -24.56 13.37 -8.93
CA VAL A 370 -24.75 13.79 -10.33
C VAL A 370 -26.20 14.20 -10.66
N ARG A 371 -27.16 13.88 -9.78
CA ARG A 371 -28.57 14.23 -10.02
C ARG A 371 -28.76 15.73 -10.12
N ASN A 372 -29.58 16.17 -11.09
CA ASN A 372 -29.87 17.58 -11.37
C ASN A 372 -28.62 18.40 -11.76
N THR A 373 -27.56 17.74 -12.21
CA THR A 373 -26.36 18.37 -12.78
C THR A 373 -26.28 18.13 -14.29
N ARG A 374 -25.24 18.67 -14.94
CA ARG A 374 -24.98 18.40 -16.38
C ARG A 374 -24.67 16.93 -16.68
N PHE A 375 -24.45 16.11 -15.67
CA PHE A 375 -24.19 14.67 -15.78
C PHE A 375 -25.42 13.80 -15.45
N ASN A 376 -26.60 14.39 -15.28
CA ASN A 376 -27.81 13.66 -14.90
C ASN A 376 -28.15 12.49 -15.85
N ASP A 377 -27.81 12.62 -17.13
CA ASP A 377 -28.11 11.61 -18.15
C ASP A 377 -26.96 10.63 -18.40
N CYS A 378 -25.88 10.71 -17.61
CA CYS A 378 -24.77 9.75 -17.70
C CYS A 378 -25.21 8.35 -17.29
N ILE A 379 -24.69 7.35 -18.00
CA ILE A 379 -24.80 5.95 -17.59
C ILE A 379 -23.79 5.73 -16.45
N ILE A 380 -24.27 5.32 -15.29
CA ILE A 380 -23.44 5.07 -14.12
C ILE A 380 -23.61 3.63 -13.68
N VAL A 381 -22.50 2.90 -13.56
CA VAL A 381 -22.47 1.52 -13.09
C VAL A 381 -21.50 1.39 -11.91
N GLY A 382 -21.88 0.58 -10.92
CA GLY A 382 -21.04 0.24 -9.78
C GLY A 382 -20.33 -1.10 -9.98
N GLY A 383 -19.13 -1.23 -9.47
CA GLY A 383 -18.36 -2.46 -9.48
C GLY A 383 -17.60 -2.69 -8.17
N ARG A 384 -17.47 -3.95 -7.77
CA ARG A 384 -16.72 -4.38 -6.59
C ARG A 384 -15.38 -4.97 -7.01
N TYR A 385 -14.34 -4.62 -6.26
CA TYR A 385 -12.98 -5.12 -6.52
C TYR A 385 -12.19 -5.31 -5.22
N GLY A 386 -11.15 -6.10 -5.28
CA GLY A 386 -10.04 -6.05 -4.31
C GLY A 386 -10.35 -6.44 -2.87
N LEU A 387 -11.52 -7.06 -2.59
CA LEU A 387 -11.83 -7.54 -1.24
C LEU A 387 -10.80 -8.57 -0.79
N GLY A 388 -10.37 -8.46 0.47
CA GLY A 388 -9.36 -9.34 1.02
C GLY A 388 -8.03 -9.29 0.25
N SER A 389 -7.65 -8.12 -0.28
CA SER A 389 -6.46 -7.90 -1.13
C SER A 389 -6.43 -8.74 -2.41
N LYS A 390 -7.59 -9.17 -2.95
CA LYS A 390 -7.60 -9.78 -4.28
C LYS A 390 -6.95 -8.81 -5.28
N ASP A 391 -5.96 -9.30 -6.02
CA ASP A 391 -5.16 -8.46 -6.90
C ASP A 391 -6.00 -7.84 -8.02
N THR A 392 -5.76 -6.57 -8.32
CA THR A 392 -6.49 -5.81 -9.36
C THR A 392 -5.51 -5.31 -10.39
N THR A 393 -5.42 -6.04 -11.48
CA THR A 393 -4.44 -5.85 -12.55
C THR A 393 -4.95 -4.87 -13.63
N PRO A 394 -4.08 -4.36 -14.52
CA PRO A 394 -4.50 -3.61 -15.70
C PRO A 394 -5.56 -4.32 -16.56
N ALA A 395 -5.54 -5.67 -16.63
CA ALA A 395 -6.57 -6.44 -17.30
C ALA A 395 -7.97 -6.20 -16.72
N ALA A 396 -8.09 -6.15 -15.40
CA ALA A 396 -9.35 -5.87 -14.72
C ALA A 396 -9.85 -4.44 -14.99
N ILE A 397 -8.93 -3.48 -15.08
CA ILE A 397 -9.26 -2.09 -15.42
C ILE A 397 -9.69 -1.98 -16.90
N ILE A 398 -9.00 -2.66 -17.81
CA ILE A 398 -9.40 -2.75 -19.22
C ILE A 398 -10.82 -3.35 -19.35
N ALA A 399 -11.12 -4.42 -18.61
CA ALA A 399 -12.44 -5.03 -18.58
C ALA A 399 -13.52 -4.04 -18.09
N THR A 400 -13.19 -3.20 -17.11
CA THR A 400 -14.10 -2.15 -16.61
C THR A 400 -14.42 -1.12 -17.69
N TYR A 401 -13.44 -0.62 -18.45
CA TYR A 401 -13.70 0.29 -19.57
C TYR A 401 -14.46 -0.40 -20.71
N LYS A 402 -14.15 -1.67 -21.03
CA LYS A 402 -14.90 -2.46 -22.02
C LYS A 402 -16.37 -2.63 -21.60
N ASN A 403 -16.64 -2.82 -20.30
CA ASN A 403 -18.03 -2.85 -19.81
C ASN A 403 -18.78 -1.55 -20.13
N LEU A 404 -18.13 -0.40 -19.99
CA LEU A 404 -18.75 0.89 -20.38
C LEU A 404 -19.01 1.01 -21.89
N ASP A 405 -18.31 0.26 -22.74
CA ASP A 405 -18.54 0.23 -24.18
C ASP A 405 -19.75 -0.64 -24.58
N ALA A 406 -20.17 -1.56 -23.72
CA ALA A 406 -21.32 -2.42 -23.99
C ALA A 406 -22.59 -1.61 -24.22
N ALA A 407 -23.49 -2.12 -25.07
CA ALA A 407 -24.80 -1.50 -25.31
C ALA A 407 -25.63 -1.42 -24.02
N LYS A 408 -25.47 -2.38 -23.13
CA LYS A 408 -26.05 -2.40 -21.78
C LYS A 408 -24.95 -2.80 -20.79
N PRO A 409 -24.24 -1.82 -20.20
CA PRO A 409 -23.22 -2.11 -19.22
C PRO A 409 -23.78 -2.87 -18.00
N VAL A 410 -23.01 -3.83 -17.51
CA VAL A 410 -23.36 -4.59 -16.30
C VAL A 410 -23.20 -3.66 -15.10
N ASN A 411 -24.24 -3.52 -14.30
CA ASN A 411 -24.20 -2.81 -13.01
C ASN A 411 -24.09 -3.81 -11.85
N GLY A 412 -23.39 -3.44 -10.78
CA GLY A 412 -23.10 -4.33 -9.67
C GLY A 412 -22.08 -5.42 -10.02
N PHE A 413 -21.24 -5.16 -11.01
CA PHE A 413 -20.25 -6.13 -11.50
C PHE A 413 -19.14 -6.41 -10.47
N THR A 414 -18.42 -7.52 -10.68
CA THR A 414 -17.17 -7.82 -9.98
C THR A 414 -16.02 -7.98 -10.97
N ILE A 415 -14.80 -7.67 -10.54
CA ILE A 415 -13.56 -7.91 -11.30
C ILE A 415 -12.57 -8.73 -10.49
N SER A 416 -11.66 -9.40 -11.18
CA SER A 416 -10.58 -10.22 -10.62
C SER A 416 -11.02 -11.50 -9.90
N ILE A 417 -12.29 -11.84 -9.96
CA ILE A 417 -12.84 -13.12 -9.48
C ILE A 417 -13.76 -13.72 -10.55
N ASN A 418 -14.07 -15.00 -10.40
CA ASN A 418 -15.14 -15.66 -11.15
C ASN A 418 -16.31 -15.94 -10.18
N ASP A 419 -17.36 -15.13 -10.29
CA ASP A 419 -18.60 -15.31 -9.52
C ASP A 419 -19.55 -16.21 -10.30
N ASP A 420 -19.60 -17.47 -9.93
CA ASP A 420 -20.45 -18.52 -10.52
C ASP A 420 -21.84 -18.60 -9.87
N VAL A 421 -22.15 -17.72 -8.91
CA VAL A 421 -23.43 -17.65 -8.22
C VAL A 421 -24.36 -16.63 -8.87
N THR A 422 -23.91 -15.38 -8.98
CA THR A 422 -24.71 -14.29 -9.56
C THR A 422 -24.28 -13.92 -10.98
N ASN A 423 -23.15 -14.43 -11.44
CA ASN A 423 -22.61 -14.28 -12.81
C ASN A 423 -22.40 -12.81 -13.21
N LEU A 424 -22.00 -11.97 -12.26
CA LEU A 424 -21.76 -10.54 -12.48
C LEU A 424 -20.26 -10.21 -12.71
N SER A 425 -19.39 -11.22 -12.77
CA SER A 425 -17.96 -11.02 -13.05
C SER A 425 -17.76 -10.60 -14.51
N LEU A 426 -16.98 -9.54 -14.71
CA LEU A 426 -16.55 -9.13 -16.04
C LEU A 426 -15.49 -10.10 -16.56
N PRO A 427 -15.55 -10.48 -17.85
CA PRO A 427 -14.51 -11.32 -18.45
C PRO A 427 -13.19 -10.54 -18.51
N ILE A 428 -12.11 -11.18 -18.05
CA ILE A 428 -10.77 -10.62 -18.05
C ILE A 428 -9.91 -11.34 -19.08
N GLU A 429 -9.35 -10.59 -20.01
CA GLU A 429 -8.39 -11.06 -20.99
C GLU A 429 -6.96 -10.88 -20.45
N ILE A 430 -5.97 -11.53 -21.08
CA ILE A 430 -4.56 -11.35 -20.72
C ILE A 430 -4.16 -9.89 -20.91
N ALA A 431 -3.64 -9.26 -19.86
CA ALA A 431 -3.18 -7.87 -19.94
C ALA A 431 -1.88 -7.75 -20.72
N PRO A 432 -1.71 -6.68 -21.52
CA PRO A 432 -0.39 -6.27 -21.95
C PRO A 432 0.47 -5.83 -20.76
N ASN A 433 1.79 -5.80 -20.93
CA ASN A 433 2.67 -5.17 -19.97
C ASN A 433 2.49 -3.64 -20.04
N THR A 434 1.90 -3.05 -19.00
CA THR A 434 1.64 -1.61 -18.91
C THR A 434 2.72 -0.84 -18.14
N THR A 435 3.67 -1.55 -17.50
CA THR A 435 4.74 -0.89 -16.74
C THR A 435 5.58 0.05 -17.60
N PRO A 436 6.02 1.20 -17.09
CA PRO A 436 6.84 2.14 -17.85
C PRO A 436 8.08 1.46 -18.44
N LYS A 437 8.39 1.77 -19.70
CA LYS A 437 9.57 1.21 -20.38
C LYS A 437 10.84 1.51 -19.57
N GLY A 438 11.64 0.47 -19.33
CA GLY A 438 12.86 0.52 -18.52
C GLY A 438 12.65 0.15 -17.05
N THR A 439 11.43 -0.18 -16.66
CA THR A 439 11.17 -0.78 -15.34
C THR A 439 11.67 -2.22 -15.31
N VAL A 440 12.47 -2.55 -14.31
CA VAL A 440 12.89 -3.91 -14.01
C VAL A 440 11.97 -4.47 -12.93
N SER A 441 11.38 -5.62 -13.21
CA SER A 441 10.45 -6.32 -12.32
C SER A 441 11.06 -7.64 -11.86
N CYS A 442 11.01 -7.91 -10.55
CA CYS A 442 11.61 -9.10 -9.95
C CYS A 442 10.60 -9.81 -9.06
N LYS A 443 10.66 -11.15 -9.03
CA LYS A 443 9.80 -12.00 -8.19
C LYS A 443 10.65 -13.01 -7.43
N PHE A 444 10.45 -13.11 -6.10
CA PHE A 444 11.23 -13.99 -5.25
C PHE A 444 10.29 -14.88 -4.44
N TRP A 445 10.48 -16.18 -4.56
CA TRP A 445 9.76 -17.21 -3.85
C TRP A 445 10.56 -17.70 -2.63
N GLY A 446 10.00 -17.53 -1.44
CA GLY A 446 10.63 -17.90 -0.17
C GLY A 446 9.68 -18.61 0.78
N LEU A 447 10.24 -19.21 1.80
CA LEU A 447 9.50 -19.83 2.88
C LEU A 447 9.31 -18.82 4.03
N GLY A 448 8.13 -18.79 4.61
CA GLY A 448 7.86 -17.94 5.77
C GLY A 448 8.88 -18.16 6.90
N SER A 449 9.47 -17.08 7.36
CA SER A 449 10.55 -17.05 8.37
C SER A 449 11.95 -17.47 7.92
N ASP A 450 12.19 -17.71 6.62
CA ASP A 450 13.53 -18.02 6.09
C ASP A 450 14.45 -16.80 5.92
N GLY A 451 13.89 -15.59 6.09
CA GLY A 451 14.60 -14.32 5.93
C GLY A 451 14.54 -13.72 4.52
N THR A 452 13.90 -14.36 3.54
CA THR A 452 13.77 -13.87 2.16
C THR A 452 13.09 -12.49 2.11
N VAL A 453 11.97 -12.29 2.81
CA VAL A 453 11.27 -11.00 2.86
C VAL A 453 12.17 -9.90 3.43
N GLY A 454 12.91 -10.18 4.51
CA GLY A 454 13.83 -9.23 5.12
C GLY A 454 14.98 -8.84 4.18
N ALA A 455 15.56 -9.81 3.46
CA ALA A 455 16.60 -9.56 2.47
C ALA A 455 16.08 -8.71 1.30
N ASN A 456 14.88 -8.99 0.80
CA ASN A 456 14.27 -8.23 -0.29
C ASN A 456 13.86 -6.81 0.13
N LYS A 457 13.36 -6.61 1.37
CA LYS A 457 13.18 -5.27 1.96
C LYS A 457 14.49 -4.49 2.01
N ASN A 458 15.57 -5.15 2.39
CA ASN A 458 16.89 -4.54 2.41
C ASN A 458 17.38 -4.21 1.00
N SER A 459 17.24 -5.14 0.04
CA SER A 459 17.64 -4.94 -1.35
C SER A 459 16.96 -3.73 -1.98
N ILE A 460 15.63 -3.61 -1.86
CA ILE A 460 14.91 -2.50 -2.47
C ILE A 460 15.27 -1.16 -1.82
N LYS A 461 15.54 -1.14 -0.49
CA LYS A 461 16.01 0.05 0.21
C LYS A 461 17.42 0.46 -0.24
N ILE A 462 18.34 -0.51 -0.42
CA ILE A 462 19.67 -0.22 -0.97
C ILE A 462 19.54 0.44 -2.36
N ILE A 463 18.71 -0.14 -3.24
CA ILE A 463 18.49 0.44 -4.57
C ILE A 463 17.89 1.85 -4.46
N GLY A 464 16.88 2.05 -3.65
CA GLY A 464 16.22 3.34 -3.47
C GLY A 464 17.13 4.42 -2.86
N ASP A 465 17.81 4.09 -1.77
CA ASP A 465 18.57 5.07 -0.99
C ASP A 465 19.92 5.44 -1.63
N HIS A 466 20.46 4.58 -2.51
CA HIS A 466 21.78 4.77 -3.15
C HIS A 466 21.73 5.00 -4.67
N THR A 467 20.55 5.11 -5.28
CA THR A 467 20.38 5.45 -6.68
C THR A 467 19.28 6.50 -6.87
N ASP A 468 19.19 7.09 -8.05
CA ASP A 468 18.09 8.00 -8.40
C ASP A 468 16.81 7.26 -8.87
N LYS A 469 16.79 5.92 -8.83
CA LYS A 469 15.66 5.11 -9.29
C LYS A 469 14.44 5.27 -8.40
N TYR A 470 13.28 5.24 -9.03
CA TYR A 470 12.02 4.94 -8.36
C TYR A 470 12.00 3.47 -7.98
N ILE A 471 11.43 3.17 -6.83
CA ILE A 471 11.35 1.81 -6.31
C ILE A 471 9.94 1.50 -5.82
N GLN A 472 9.59 0.23 -5.92
CA GLN A 472 8.38 -0.33 -5.32
C GLN A 472 8.67 -1.74 -4.86
N ALA A 473 8.26 -2.10 -3.65
CA ALA A 473 8.28 -3.48 -3.19
C ALA A 473 6.98 -3.82 -2.47
N TYR A 474 6.41 -4.96 -2.83
CA TYR A 474 5.24 -5.53 -2.19
C TYR A 474 5.50 -6.99 -1.82
N PHE A 475 4.93 -7.43 -0.70
CA PHE A 475 5.16 -8.77 -0.17
C PHE A 475 3.83 -9.48 0.03
N ALA A 476 3.63 -10.55 -0.73
CA ALA A 476 2.51 -11.45 -0.54
C ALA A 476 2.87 -12.51 0.51
N TYR A 477 1.98 -12.70 1.46
CA TYR A 477 2.12 -13.65 2.56
C TYR A 477 1.01 -14.68 2.53
N ASP A 478 1.33 -15.91 2.94
CA ASP A 478 0.31 -16.85 3.38
C ASP A 478 -0.25 -16.39 4.73
N SER A 479 -1.52 -16.67 5.00
CA SER A 479 -2.16 -16.40 6.30
C SER A 479 -1.50 -17.17 7.47
N LYS A 480 -0.72 -18.22 7.19
CA LYS A 480 0.08 -18.95 8.17
C LYS A 480 1.26 -18.09 8.65
N LYS A 481 1.47 -18.02 9.97
CA LYS A 481 2.58 -17.23 10.55
C LYS A 481 3.98 -17.80 10.24
N SER A 482 4.10 -19.10 10.03
CA SER A 482 5.36 -19.74 9.68
C SER A 482 5.13 -20.94 8.78
N GLY A 483 6.08 -21.25 7.89
CA GLY A 483 6.02 -22.37 6.96
C GLY A 483 5.11 -22.18 5.76
N GLY A 484 4.45 -21.03 5.62
CA GLY A 484 3.72 -20.65 4.42
C GLY A 484 4.64 -20.08 3.34
N VAL A 485 4.17 -20.05 2.09
CA VAL A 485 4.89 -19.40 0.99
C VAL A 485 4.89 -17.87 1.16
N THR A 486 6.00 -17.24 0.81
CA THR A 486 6.10 -15.78 0.68
C THR A 486 6.58 -15.44 -0.73
N ILE A 487 5.96 -14.43 -1.32
CA ILE A 487 6.36 -13.95 -2.65
C ILE A 487 6.66 -12.47 -2.55
N SER A 488 7.90 -12.09 -2.84
CA SER A 488 8.31 -10.68 -2.89
C SER A 488 8.25 -10.19 -4.34
N HIS A 489 7.59 -9.07 -4.55
CA HIS A 489 7.47 -8.39 -5.83
C HIS A 489 8.21 -7.06 -5.76
N LEU A 490 9.30 -6.92 -6.52
CA LEU A 490 10.11 -5.71 -6.56
C LEU A 490 10.07 -5.10 -7.94
N ARG A 491 9.92 -3.78 -8.01
CA ARG A 491 10.07 -2.99 -9.24
C ARG A 491 11.00 -1.81 -8.98
N PHE A 492 11.84 -1.50 -9.96
CA PHE A 492 12.67 -0.29 -9.93
C PHE A 492 12.95 0.20 -11.34
N GLY A 493 13.10 1.51 -11.52
CA GLY A 493 13.29 2.12 -12.83
C GLY A 493 13.50 3.63 -12.77
N ASP A 494 13.66 4.26 -13.93
CA ASP A 494 13.94 5.70 -14.05
C ASP A 494 12.65 6.55 -14.15
N LYS A 495 11.48 5.90 -14.12
CA LYS A 495 10.18 6.57 -14.16
C LYS A 495 9.35 6.19 -12.93
N PRO A 496 8.40 7.03 -12.49
CA PRO A 496 7.47 6.69 -11.43
C PRO A 496 6.77 5.35 -11.67
N ILE A 497 6.65 4.54 -10.62
CA ILE A 497 6.03 3.21 -10.67
C ILE A 497 4.66 3.31 -10.03
N ARG A 498 3.61 3.02 -10.82
CA ARG A 498 2.20 3.05 -10.41
C ARG A 498 1.56 1.66 -10.41
N SER A 499 2.37 0.63 -10.51
CA SER A 499 1.94 -0.77 -10.65
C SER A 499 1.53 -1.35 -9.30
N THR A 500 0.36 -0.97 -8.77
CA THR A 500 -0.15 -1.46 -7.49
C THR A 500 -0.82 -2.84 -7.62
N TYR A 501 -0.16 -3.77 -8.30
CA TYR A 501 -0.53 -5.16 -8.54
C TYR A 501 0.70 -6.06 -8.54
N TYR A 502 0.52 -7.38 -8.47
CA TYR A 502 1.63 -8.33 -8.48
C TYR A 502 2.44 -8.27 -9.77
N VAL A 503 3.71 -8.65 -9.70
CA VAL A 503 4.55 -8.77 -10.89
C VAL A 503 4.03 -9.94 -11.73
N THR A 504 3.61 -9.64 -12.97
CA THR A 504 3.13 -10.59 -13.98
C THR A 504 4.06 -10.70 -15.19
N HIS A 505 5.08 -9.83 -15.26
CA HIS A 505 6.13 -9.84 -16.28
C HIS A 505 7.47 -9.59 -15.59
N ALA A 506 8.15 -10.67 -15.19
CA ALA A 506 9.37 -10.61 -14.39
C ALA A 506 10.63 -10.70 -15.26
N ASN A 507 11.52 -9.72 -15.13
CA ASN A 507 12.86 -9.77 -15.70
C ASN A 507 13.79 -10.70 -14.90
N PHE A 508 13.51 -10.88 -13.61
CA PHE A 508 14.26 -11.72 -12.70
C PHE A 508 13.32 -12.50 -11.79
N VAL A 509 13.49 -13.82 -11.73
CA VAL A 509 12.77 -14.70 -10.79
C VAL A 509 13.78 -15.48 -9.97
N ALA A 510 13.60 -15.52 -8.65
CA ALA A 510 14.39 -16.37 -7.77
C ALA A 510 13.51 -17.32 -6.97
N CYS A 511 13.94 -18.56 -6.87
CA CYS A 511 13.35 -19.58 -6.00
C CYS A 511 14.34 -19.95 -4.89
N HIS A 512 14.04 -19.52 -3.67
CA HIS A 512 14.91 -19.74 -2.52
C HIS A 512 14.72 -21.14 -1.88
N ASN A 513 13.56 -21.76 -2.08
CA ASN A 513 13.27 -23.10 -1.61
C ASN A 513 13.09 -24.05 -2.79
N PRO A 514 14.00 -25.02 -3.03
CA PRO A 514 13.97 -25.88 -4.20
C PRO A 514 12.73 -26.78 -4.28
N SER A 515 12.03 -27.06 -3.16
CA SER A 515 10.80 -27.87 -3.20
C SER A 515 9.64 -27.18 -3.92
N TYR A 516 9.69 -25.85 -4.04
CA TYR A 516 8.61 -25.07 -4.66
C TYR A 516 8.48 -25.27 -6.17
N ILE A 517 9.54 -25.71 -6.85
CA ILE A 517 9.45 -26.01 -8.29
C ILE A 517 8.44 -27.10 -8.63
N ASN A 518 8.11 -27.97 -7.67
CA ASN A 518 7.14 -29.05 -7.82
C ASN A 518 5.73 -28.67 -7.35
N SER A 519 5.59 -27.56 -6.61
CA SER A 519 4.34 -27.18 -5.97
C SER A 519 3.70 -25.93 -6.59
N TYR A 520 4.50 -25.09 -7.24
CA TYR A 520 4.07 -23.81 -7.80
C TYR A 520 4.60 -23.59 -9.21
N ASP A 521 3.84 -22.83 -10.01
CA ASP A 521 4.27 -22.36 -11.31
C ASP A 521 5.19 -21.14 -11.19
N ILE A 522 6.47 -21.40 -10.88
CA ILE A 522 7.44 -20.35 -10.56
C ILE A 522 7.82 -19.51 -11.78
N THR A 523 7.77 -20.09 -12.98
CA THR A 523 8.23 -19.46 -14.23
C THR A 523 7.10 -18.92 -15.10
N GLU A 524 5.84 -18.99 -14.65
CA GLU A 524 4.70 -18.44 -15.39
C GLU A 524 4.93 -16.99 -15.81
N ASP A 525 5.34 -16.15 -14.86
CA ASP A 525 5.50 -14.70 -15.06
C ASP A 525 6.87 -14.28 -15.63
N ILE A 526 7.81 -15.21 -15.86
CA ILE A 526 9.13 -14.83 -16.35
C ILE A 526 9.05 -14.34 -17.80
N ALA A 527 9.65 -13.17 -18.04
CA ALA A 527 9.70 -12.59 -19.38
C ALA A 527 10.66 -13.39 -20.28
N GLU A 528 10.47 -13.30 -21.60
CA GLU A 528 11.42 -13.85 -22.57
C GLU A 528 12.80 -13.24 -22.39
N GLY A 529 13.85 -14.06 -22.32
CA GLY A 529 15.23 -13.65 -22.03
C GLY A 529 15.47 -13.21 -20.58
N GLY A 530 14.49 -13.39 -19.70
CA GLY A 530 14.61 -13.10 -18.26
C GLY A 530 15.65 -14.00 -17.57
N THR A 531 15.93 -13.70 -16.30
CA THR A 531 16.88 -14.48 -15.48
C THR A 531 16.13 -15.29 -14.42
N PHE A 532 16.46 -16.58 -14.29
CA PHE A 532 15.97 -17.44 -13.23
C PHE A 532 17.11 -17.92 -12.34
N LEU A 533 17.00 -17.72 -11.02
CA LEU A 533 17.95 -18.19 -10.01
C LEU A 533 17.29 -19.21 -9.11
N LEU A 534 17.82 -20.42 -9.07
CA LEU A 534 17.35 -21.51 -8.20
C LEU A 534 18.37 -21.79 -7.10
N ASN A 535 17.95 -21.72 -5.83
CA ASN A 535 18.74 -22.20 -4.72
C ASN A 535 18.58 -23.71 -4.59
N CYS A 536 19.61 -24.47 -4.96
CA CYS A 536 19.61 -25.94 -4.85
C CYS A 536 21.03 -26.46 -4.64
N GLN A 537 21.13 -27.72 -4.17
CA GLN A 537 22.39 -28.43 -3.98
C GLN A 537 22.71 -29.37 -5.15
N TRP A 538 21.93 -29.31 -6.23
CA TRP A 538 22.10 -30.15 -7.40
C TRP A 538 23.19 -29.62 -8.31
N SER A 539 23.95 -30.54 -8.93
CA SER A 539 24.87 -30.18 -10.00
C SER A 539 24.10 -29.88 -11.29
N PRO A 540 24.70 -29.18 -12.28
CA PRO A 540 24.06 -28.96 -13.60
C PRO A 540 23.60 -30.24 -14.26
N GLU A 541 24.31 -31.36 -14.10
CA GLU A 541 24.01 -32.66 -14.70
C GLU A 541 22.78 -33.32 -14.05
N GLU A 542 22.53 -33.08 -12.78
CA GLU A 542 21.37 -33.64 -12.07
C GLU A 542 20.07 -32.90 -12.39
N LEU A 543 20.13 -31.70 -12.95
CA LEU A 543 18.94 -30.87 -13.17
C LEU A 543 17.93 -31.48 -14.13
N ASP A 544 18.41 -32.28 -15.11
CA ASP A 544 17.49 -32.93 -16.06
C ASP A 544 16.55 -33.93 -15.35
N GLU A 545 17.03 -34.60 -14.31
CA GLU A 545 16.21 -35.52 -13.52
C GLU A 545 15.33 -34.75 -12.49
N LYS A 546 15.85 -33.67 -11.92
CA LYS A 546 15.22 -32.98 -10.78
C LYS A 546 14.16 -31.95 -11.17
N LEU A 547 14.25 -31.36 -12.38
CA LEU A 547 13.35 -30.30 -12.78
C LEU A 547 12.05 -30.83 -13.39
N PRO A 548 10.87 -30.31 -13.01
CA PRO A 548 9.60 -30.65 -13.66
C PRO A 548 9.59 -30.28 -15.14
N ALA A 549 8.87 -31.08 -15.94
CA ALA A 549 8.82 -30.86 -17.39
C ALA A 549 8.28 -29.47 -17.76
N LYS A 550 7.29 -28.96 -17.05
CA LYS A 550 6.78 -27.60 -17.27
C LYS A 550 7.87 -26.54 -17.10
N LEU A 551 8.63 -26.61 -16.01
CA LEU A 551 9.74 -25.69 -15.76
C LEU A 551 10.80 -25.75 -16.87
N LYS A 552 11.19 -26.97 -17.29
CA LYS A 552 12.11 -27.18 -18.43
C LYS A 552 11.59 -26.51 -19.70
N ARG A 553 10.32 -26.76 -20.06
CA ARG A 553 9.69 -26.13 -21.24
C ARG A 553 9.72 -24.61 -21.19
N ASP A 554 9.39 -24.03 -20.05
CA ASP A 554 9.36 -22.56 -19.89
C ASP A 554 10.76 -21.97 -20.01
N LEU A 555 11.76 -22.57 -19.36
CA LEU A 555 13.16 -22.13 -19.45
C LEU A 555 13.67 -22.14 -20.90
N ALA A 556 13.38 -23.21 -21.65
CA ALA A 556 13.83 -23.34 -23.03
C ALA A 556 13.04 -22.42 -23.98
N LYS A 557 11.70 -22.42 -23.93
CA LYS A 557 10.85 -21.63 -24.84
C LYS A 557 10.98 -20.14 -24.67
N LYS A 558 11.11 -19.68 -23.41
CA LYS A 558 11.31 -18.27 -23.07
C LYS A 558 12.79 -17.84 -23.13
N ARG A 559 13.72 -18.73 -23.53
CA ARG A 559 15.16 -18.44 -23.65
C ARG A 559 15.73 -17.82 -22.37
N VAL A 560 15.41 -18.39 -21.21
CA VAL A 560 15.74 -17.86 -19.89
C VAL A 560 17.25 -17.99 -19.61
N ASN A 561 17.84 -17.00 -18.97
CA ASN A 561 19.19 -17.10 -18.40
C ASN A 561 19.08 -17.86 -17.08
N PHE A 562 19.41 -19.14 -17.06
CA PHE A 562 19.26 -19.99 -15.89
C PHE A 562 20.53 -20.06 -15.05
N TYR A 563 20.37 -19.86 -13.74
CA TYR A 563 21.45 -19.96 -12.76
C TYR A 563 21.03 -20.79 -11.57
N ILE A 564 21.99 -21.53 -11.00
CA ILE A 564 21.84 -22.24 -9.73
C ILE A 564 22.84 -21.70 -8.71
N VAL A 565 22.53 -21.85 -7.43
CA VAL A 565 23.41 -21.52 -6.32
C VAL A 565 23.16 -22.44 -5.14
N ASP A 566 24.23 -23.03 -4.55
CA ASP A 566 24.13 -23.78 -3.31
C ASP A 566 24.39 -22.86 -2.08
N ALA A 567 23.40 -22.01 -1.82
CA ALA A 567 23.46 -21.12 -0.65
C ALA A 567 23.35 -21.88 0.68
N ILE A 568 22.80 -23.10 0.67
CA ILE A 568 22.65 -23.95 1.86
C ILE A 568 24.01 -24.40 2.38
N SER A 569 24.84 -24.97 1.52
CA SER A 569 26.19 -25.44 1.88
C SER A 569 27.11 -24.26 2.24
N ILE A 570 26.99 -23.15 1.51
CA ILE A 570 27.75 -21.91 1.81
C ILE A 570 27.39 -21.40 3.20
N ALA A 571 26.11 -21.24 3.53
CA ALA A 571 25.66 -20.74 4.83
C ALA A 571 26.09 -21.66 5.97
N LYS A 572 26.02 -22.98 5.79
CA LYS A 572 26.52 -23.96 6.77
C LYS A 572 28.03 -23.84 7.01
N LYS A 573 28.83 -23.72 5.94
CA LYS A 573 30.28 -23.57 6.00
C LYS A 573 30.72 -22.30 6.73
N ILE A 574 29.98 -21.21 6.57
CA ILE A 574 30.25 -19.91 7.22
C ILE A 574 29.80 -19.91 8.70
N GLY A 575 28.92 -20.81 9.10
CA GLY A 575 28.38 -20.87 10.47
C GLY A 575 27.01 -20.19 10.63
N LEU A 576 26.37 -19.81 9.53
CA LEU A 576 25.01 -19.22 9.52
C LEU A 576 23.90 -20.27 9.61
N GLY A 577 24.22 -21.57 9.57
CA GLY A 577 23.26 -22.68 9.60
C GLY A 577 22.36 -22.68 8.37
N GLY A 578 21.04 -22.60 8.56
CA GLY A 578 20.06 -22.55 7.46
C GLY A 578 19.78 -21.16 6.92
N ARG A 579 20.48 -20.11 7.34
CA ARG A 579 20.20 -18.72 6.92
C ARG A 579 20.88 -18.39 5.60
N THR A 580 20.20 -18.66 4.50
CA THR A 580 20.71 -18.50 3.13
C THR A 580 20.48 -17.11 2.55
N ASN A 581 19.61 -16.32 3.16
CA ASN A 581 19.06 -15.07 2.63
C ASN A 581 20.14 -14.05 2.24
N THR A 582 21.23 -13.90 3.01
CA THR A 582 22.32 -12.95 2.70
C THR A 582 23.13 -13.40 1.48
N VAL A 583 23.39 -14.71 1.34
CA VAL A 583 24.05 -15.29 0.15
C VAL A 583 23.21 -15.04 -1.10
N LEU A 584 21.91 -15.33 -1.03
CA LEU A 584 20.97 -15.17 -2.14
C LEU A 584 20.76 -13.69 -2.53
N GLN A 585 20.74 -12.79 -1.56
CA GLN A 585 20.70 -11.36 -1.80
C GLN A 585 21.93 -10.88 -2.60
N SER A 586 23.11 -11.36 -2.25
CA SER A 586 24.35 -11.02 -2.96
C SER A 586 24.35 -11.56 -4.38
N ALA A 587 23.92 -12.80 -4.58
CA ALA A 587 23.73 -13.38 -5.92
C ALA A 587 22.75 -12.57 -6.76
N PHE A 588 21.65 -12.09 -6.18
CA PHE A 588 20.70 -11.21 -6.87
C PHE A 588 21.36 -9.93 -7.36
N PHE A 589 22.08 -9.20 -6.52
CA PHE A 589 22.76 -7.96 -6.94
C PHE A 589 23.77 -8.19 -8.05
N LYS A 590 24.50 -9.31 -8.00
CA LYS A 590 25.46 -9.70 -9.05
C LYS A 590 24.76 -9.96 -10.39
N LEU A 591 23.69 -10.78 -10.39
CA LEU A 591 23.00 -11.18 -11.60
C LEU A 591 22.12 -10.10 -12.20
N ALA A 592 21.46 -9.31 -11.35
CA ALA A 592 20.58 -8.22 -11.79
C ALA A 592 21.34 -6.97 -12.24
N ASN A 593 22.62 -6.82 -11.87
CA ASN A 593 23.54 -5.76 -12.29
C ASN A 593 22.94 -4.34 -12.24
N ILE A 594 22.29 -4.01 -11.11
CA ILE A 594 21.53 -2.76 -10.92
C ILE A 594 22.44 -1.61 -10.53
N ILE A 595 23.43 -1.91 -9.70
CA ILE A 595 24.49 -1.01 -9.20
C ILE A 595 25.82 -1.72 -9.34
N PRO A 596 26.95 -0.99 -9.41
CA PRO A 596 28.28 -1.61 -9.49
C PRO A 596 28.47 -2.63 -8.35
N GLU A 597 29.05 -3.78 -8.66
CA GLU A 597 29.21 -4.90 -7.71
C GLU A 597 29.91 -4.48 -6.40
N ALA A 598 30.98 -3.68 -6.50
CA ALA A 598 31.70 -3.19 -5.33
C ALA A 598 30.82 -2.33 -4.41
N ASP A 599 29.97 -1.50 -4.99
CA ASP A 599 29.01 -0.66 -4.26
C ASP A 599 27.91 -1.52 -3.63
N ALA A 600 27.39 -2.52 -4.34
CA ALA A 600 26.40 -3.45 -3.82
C ALA A 600 26.95 -4.18 -2.56
N ILE A 601 28.16 -4.73 -2.65
CA ILE A 601 28.84 -5.40 -1.53
C ILE A 601 29.02 -4.42 -0.36
N LYS A 602 29.46 -3.20 -0.62
CA LYS A 602 29.65 -2.16 0.41
C LYS A 602 28.33 -1.86 1.13
N TYR A 603 27.27 -1.55 0.40
CA TYR A 603 25.97 -1.18 0.99
C TYR A 603 25.31 -2.36 1.72
N MET A 604 25.47 -3.57 1.22
CA MET A 604 25.01 -4.78 1.92
C MET A 604 25.77 -4.98 3.24
N LYS A 605 27.08 -4.75 3.29
CA LYS A 605 27.88 -4.82 4.52
C LYS A 605 27.46 -3.75 5.53
N GLU A 606 27.23 -2.52 5.08
CA GLU A 606 26.73 -1.42 5.93
C GLU A 606 25.36 -1.78 6.54
N ALA A 607 24.46 -2.34 5.75
CA ALA A 607 23.13 -2.78 6.21
C ALA A 607 23.23 -3.97 7.18
N ALA A 608 24.12 -4.93 6.90
CA ALA A 608 24.37 -6.05 7.78
C ALA A 608 24.95 -5.59 9.13
N TYR A 609 25.89 -4.64 9.14
CA TYR A 609 26.40 -4.04 10.37
C TYR A 609 25.28 -3.42 11.19
N LYS A 610 24.46 -2.55 10.60
CA LYS A 610 23.31 -1.90 11.27
C LYS A 610 22.34 -2.92 11.89
N SER A 611 22.15 -4.06 11.22
CA SER A 611 21.19 -5.09 11.65
C SER A 611 21.75 -5.99 12.75
N PHE A 612 23.05 -6.24 12.76
CA PHE A 612 23.65 -7.29 13.57
C PHE A 612 24.70 -6.84 14.59
N TYR A 613 25.12 -5.54 14.63
CA TYR A 613 26.17 -5.08 15.56
C TYR A 613 25.85 -5.40 17.03
N LYS A 614 24.56 -5.33 17.42
CA LYS A 614 24.11 -5.68 18.79
C LYS A 614 24.26 -7.18 19.11
N LYS A 615 24.40 -8.04 18.09
CA LYS A 615 24.59 -9.50 18.26
C LYS A 615 26.06 -9.91 18.33
N GLY A 616 26.96 -8.95 18.23
CA GLY A 616 28.41 -9.14 18.33
C GLY A 616 29.10 -9.25 16.97
N GLU A 617 30.38 -8.96 16.98
CA GLU A 617 31.26 -8.87 15.80
C GLU A 617 31.35 -10.19 15.03
N ALA A 618 31.32 -11.33 15.69
CA ALA A 618 31.32 -12.63 15.02
C ALA A 618 30.14 -12.82 14.08
N VAL A 619 28.92 -12.36 14.47
CA VAL A 619 27.74 -12.46 13.63
C VAL A 619 27.83 -11.50 12.45
N VAL A 620 28.38 -10.30 12.65
CA VAL A 620 28.62 -9.33 11.57
C VAL A 620 29.59 -9.93 10.54
N ASN A 621 30.71 -10.49 10.99
CA ASN A 621 31.73 -11.07 10.11
C ASN A 621 31.21 -12.29 9.31
N MET A 622 30.38 -13.15 9.94
CA MET A 622 29.70 -14.22 9.21
C MET A 622 28.81 -13.68 8.07
N ASN A 623 28.07 -12.60 8.30
CA ASN A 623 27.26 -11.99 7.24
C ASN A 623 28.13 -11.34 6.15
N TYR A 624 29.26 -10.74 6.49
CA TYR A 624 30.22 -10.22 5.51
C TYR A 624 30.76 -11.34 4.61
N ALA A 625 31.16 -12.47 5.21
CA ALA A 625 31.61 -13.63 4.45
C ALA A 625 30.51 -14.20 3.53
N ALA A 626 29.24 -14.18 3.98
CA ALA A 626 28.11 -14.61 3.16
C ALA A 626 27.85 -13.67 1.96
N ILE A 627 28.02 -12.36 2.14
CA ILE A 627 27.91 -11.37 1.06
C ILE A 627 28.99 -11.61 0.00
N GLU A 628 30.24 -11.79 0.41
CA GLU A 628 31.36 -12.05 -0.51
C GLU A 628 31.20 -13.38 -1.26
N ALA A 629 30.83 -14.44 -0.54
CA ALA A 629 30.60 -15.75 -1.15
C ALA A 629 29.44 -15.73 -2.17
N GLY A 630 28.33 -15.05 -1.84
CA GLY A 630 27.16 -14.97 -2.72
C GLY A 630 27.45 -14.26 -4.05
N ALA A 631 28.34 -13.28 -4.06
CA ALA A 631 28.71 -12.55 -5.26
C ALA A 631 29.37 -13.42 -6.35
N THR A 632 29.94 -14.56 -5.97
CA THR A 632 30.69 -15.44 -6.88
C THR A 632 30.11 -16.86 -6.98
N ALA A 633 29.08 -17.20 -6.20
CA ALA A 633 28.60 -18.58 -6.05
C ALA A 633 27.64 -19.05 -7.16
N SER A 634 27.07 -18.15 -7.96
CA SER A 634 26.10 -18.49 -8.97
C SER A 634 26.74 -19.18 -10.18
N VAL A 635 26.21 -20.33 -10.57
CA VAL A 635 26.65 -21.11 -11.74
C VAL A 635 25.61 -20.98 -12.84
N LYS A 636 26.05 -20.55 -14.03
CA LYS A 636 25.17 -20.52 -15.21
C LYS A 636 24.96 -21.94 -15.71
N VAL A 637 23.73 -22.26 -16.04
CA VAL A 637 23.31 -23.55 -16.60
C VAL A 637 22.98 -23.36 -18.07
N GLU A 638 23.61 -24.15 -18.92
CA GLU A 638 23.23 -24.24 -20.35
C GLU A 638 21.93 -25.05 -20.46
N ILE A 639 20.93 -24.48 -21.13
CA ILE A 639 19.61 -25.09 -21.25
C ILE A 639 19.61 -25.99 -22.49
N PRO A 640 19.43 -27.33 -22.36
CA PRO A 640 19.34 -28.25 -23.49
C PRO A 640 18.13 -27.93 -24.38
N ALA A 641 18.30 -27.99 -25.70
CA ALA A 641 17.23 -27.69 -26.66
C ALA A 641 16.04 -28.66 -26.54
N GLU A 642 16.28 -29.89 -26.12
CA GLU A 642 15.27 -30.92 -25.87
C GLU A 642 14.33 -30.57 -24.72
N TRP A 643 14.71 -29.69 -23.78
CA TRP A 643 13.82 -29.27 -22.72
C TRP A 643 12.56 -28.54 -23.22
N ALA A 644 12.61 -27.97 -24.42
CA ALA A 644 11.43 -27.35 -25.04
C ALA A 644 10.28 -28.35 -25.28
N TYR A 645 10.60 -29.64 -25.31
CA TYR A 645 9.68 -30.74 -25.60
C TYR A 645 9.50 -31.70 -24.41
N ALA A 646 10.02 -31.37 -23.25
CA ALA A 646 9.90 -32.18 -22.04
C ALA A 646 8.43 -32.52 -21.74
N THR A 647 8.15 -33.77 -21.43
CA THR A 647 6.81 -34.27 -21.13
C THR A 647 6.69 -34.65 -19.68
N ASP A 648 5.51 -34.36 -19.08
CA ASP A 648 5.24 -34.74 -17.72
C ASP A 648 5.07 -36.26 -17.60
N VAL A 649 5.72 -36.84 -16.59
CA VAL A 649 5.49 -38.26 -16.26
C VAL A 649 4.17 -38.29 -15.46
N VAL A 650 3.14 -38.85 -16.08
CA VAL A 650 1.86 -39.07 -15.40
C VAL A 650 2.07 -40.20 -14.38
N VAL A 651 2.21 -39.81 -13.11
CA VAL A 651 2.19 -40.80 -12.02
C VAL A 651 0.72 -41.02 -11.66
N ASP A 652 0.24 -42.21 -12.02
CA ASP A 652 -1.13 -42.65 -11.66
C ASP A 652 -1.16 -42.86 -10.13
N LYS A 653 -1.63 -41.84 -9.40
CA LYS A 653 -1.74 -41.92 -7.93
C LYS A 653 -2.86 -42.89 -7.57
N LYS A 654 -2.49 -44.03 -6.99
CA LYS A 654 -3.46 -44.95 -6.39
C LYS A 654 -3.88 -44.46 -5.03
N TYR A 655 -5.17 -44.23 -4.86
CA TYR A 655 -5.77 -43.85 -3.59
C TYR A 655 -6.43 -45.09 -2.98
N GLU A 656 -6.10 -45.38 -1.74
CA GLU A 656 -6.71 -46.46 -0.95
C GLU A 656 -7.54 -45.87 0.18
N GLY A 657 -8.74 -46.37 0.40
CA GLY A 657 -9.63 -45.90 1.42
C GLY A 657 -11.09 -46.02 1.05
N ARG A 658 -11.97 -45.45 1.89
CA ARG A 658 -13.41 -45.40 1.59
C ARG A 658 -13.65 -44.52 0.35
N ALA A 659 -14.60 -44.91 -0.49
CA ALA A 659 -14.85 -44.28 -1.79
C ALA A 659 -15.10 -42.75 -1.64
N GLU A 660 -15.90 -42.34 -0.65
CA GLU A 660 -16.21 -40.94 -0.39
C GLU A 660 -14.98 -40.12 0.07
N VAL A 661 -14.03 -40.74 0.78
CA VAL A 661 -12.78 -40.08 1.18
C VAL A 661 -11.84 -39.93 -0.03
N VAL A 662 -11.74 -40.98 -0.85
CA VAL A 662 -10.95 -40.95 -2.09
C VAL A 662 -11.50 -39.90 -3.04
N ASP A 663 -12.81 -39.82 -3.20
CA ASP A 663 -13.48 -38.81 -4.03
C ASP A 663 -13.20 -37.39 -3.52
N PHE A 664 -13.32 -37.17 -2.22
CA PHE A 664 -13.02 -35.88 -1.58
C PHE A 664 -11.55 -35.48 -1.77
N VAL A 665 -10.60 -36.41 -1.60
CA VAL A 665 -9.17 -36.15 -1.83
C VAL A 665 -8.91 -35.77 -3.27
N LYS A 666 -9.40 -36.57 -4.23
CA LYS A 666 -9.16 -36.36 -5.66
C LYS A 666 -9.78 -35.08 -6.22
N ASN A 667 -11.03 -34.79 -5.82
CA ASN A 667 -11.82 -33.76 -6.45
C ASN A 667 -11.83 -32.42 -5.68
N ILE A 668 -11.46 -32.45 -4.39
CA ILE A 668 -11.47 -31.26 -3.54
C ILE A 668 -10.06 -30.92 -3.03
N LEU A 669 -9.36 -31.84 -2.35
CA LEU A 669 -8.09 -31.50 -1.70
C LEU A 669 -6.90 -31.37 -2.65
N GLU A 670 -6.82 -32.21 -3.70
CA GLU A 670 -5.69 -32.16 -4.64
C GLU A 670 -5.76 -31.01 -5.67
N PRO A 671 -6.96 -30.60 -6.15
CA PRO A 671 -7.06 -29.45 -7.04
C PRO A 671 -6.80 -28.10 -6.36
N VAL A 672 -6.89 -28.02 -5.05
CA VAL A 672 -6.63 -26.81 -4.25
C VAL A 672 -5.17 -26.73 -3.85
#